data_764e2955269a69583d73e5ade412b6b6
#
_entry.id   764e2955269a69583d73e5ade412b6b6
#
_cell.length_a   1.000
_cell.length_b   1.000
_cell.length_c   1.000
_cell.angle_alpha   90.00
_cell.angle_beta   90.00
_cell.angle_gamma   90.00
#
_symmetry.space_group_name_H-M   'P 1'
#
loop_
_entity.id
_entity.type
_entity.pdbx_description
1 polymer ?
#
loop_
_entity_poly.entity_id
_entity_poly.type
_entity_poly.pdbx_seq_one_letter_code
_entity_poly.pdbx_strand_id
1 'polypeptide(L)'
;MLKLKLKIVFISTVLFLFIVNSLAQTANDIKTPTEFFGFQPGDDGMLFTYDELISYLKDLDQASPRLKLVEIGKSPMERSVYIAFISSTENISNLNELQIINRELALNPNINQEEREKYINQGKVFVLGTLSMHSGEVGPSQAAAIIAYDLVTTSEPEKLAFMNNSVYMMVPCHNPDGMDMIVEHYKKYKDTEYERSSMPGVYHKYVGHDNNRDFVTLTQEDTRAIARIYNQDWFPQVMVEKHQMGYTGPRYFVPPPHDPIAENIDAGIWNWIGIFGSNLMTDMTGAGLKGVSQHYLFDDYWPGSTETCIWKNVIGFLTEAASVNYASPIYIEPTELMVYGKGLSEYKISINMPDPWPGGWWRLSDIVKYEIVSTNSILKTAAANREEILEYRNNLCKKEVEKGHTKPPYYYIITKQQHDKSEFVELVNLLVEHGVNVYFLKNNVKINNRIFSDGDVIIPLAQPFRSFIKEVMEKQIYPLRHYTPDGEIIKPYDITSWSLPLHRGVNSIEINEKVIIPFSELEKISTPIDLKSKPNFDPNAFLFTVSNNESFKAAFLAISQGLNVERLTKQTEINGNEIPVGSFLITVDKDNYGSANNLLSKLSVDPIFLEDYSDFIGEKVEIPRIALVESNFHDMDAGWTRFVFDTYYIPYTVIKPGDFEKTAFVKNYDVVVFPNEDKSILMEGKYKSEDTYYITSYPPEYTKGIGVDGFNNLMIFLDQGGIIISWGKSTELFMGQLVIKHSEEDKEEFQLPVEDHSKKLKSEGLYIAGSLINVTLTSDNPITYGMEKEIGVFSKDMPILSTSIPQFDMDRRVIAIFPEEDILISGYAEKEQKLKNKAASVWLKKGKGQIVLFAFNPQFRGSTNVSFKLLFNSLLLKEIN
;
A
#
# COMPACT_ATOMS: atom_id res chain seq x y z
N MET A 1 -10.00 -38.69 67.29
CA MET A 1 -10.79 -38.20 66.12
C MET A 1 -10.98 -36.66 66.10
N LEU A 2 -11.33 -36.03 67.25
CA LEU A 2 -11.60 -34.57 67.24
C LEU A 2 -10.36 -33.74 66.94
N LYS A 3 -9.15 -34.07 67.47
CA LYS A 3 -7.89 -33.36 67.20
C LYS A 3 -7.39 -33.51 65.75
N LEU A 4 -7.74 -34.55 65.06
CA LEU A 4 -7.37 -34.76 63.66
C LEU A 4 -8.26 -33.93 62.72
N LYS A 5 -9.59 -33.84 63.02
CA LYS A 5 -10.54 -33.01 62.29
C LYS A 5 -10.22 -31.51 62.42
N LEU A 6 -9.79 -31.04 63.58
CA LEU A 6 -9.40 -29.64 63.80
C LEU A 6 -8.12 -29.29 63.03
N LYS A 7 -7.13 -30.19 62.90
CA LYS A 7 -5.92 -29.97 62.12
C LYS A 7 -6.22 -29.93 60.62
N ILE A 8 -7.13 -30.77 60.10
CA ILE A 8 -7.52 -30.78 58.66
C ILE A 8 -8.27 -29.48 58.33
N VAL A 9 -9.20 -29.03 59.19
CA VAL A 9 -9.95 -27.77 58.95
C VAL A 9 -8.98 -26.57 59.02
N PHE A 10 -8.01 -26.56 59.98
CA PHE A 10 -7.03 -25.47 60.08
C PHE A 10 -6.07 -25.44 58.83
N ILE A 11 -5.63 -26.60 58.35
CA ILE A 11 -4.80 -26.69 57.13
C ILE A 11 -5.58 -26.28 55.88
N SER A 12 -6.87 -26.68 55.77
CA SER A 12 -7.74 -26.24 54.63
C SER A 12 -8.03 -24.75 54.68
N THR A 13 -8.25 -24.17 55.88
CA THR A 13 -8.47 -22.72 56.00
C THR A 13 -7.18 -21.93 55.76
N VAL A 14 -6.02 -22.41 56.15
CA VAL A 14 -4.72 -21.80 55.86
C VAL A 14 -4.38 -21.91 54.37
N LEU A 15 -4.63 -23.07 53.72
CA LEU A 15 -4.46 -23.19 52.26
C LEU A 15 -5.43 -22.30 51.48
N PHE A 16 -6.70 -22.17 51.92
CA PHE A 16 -7.67 -21.30 51.27
C PHE A 16 -7.30 -19.80 51.47
N LEU A 17 -6.80 -19.40 52.63
CA LEU A 17 -6.26 -18.07 52.90
C LEU A 17 -4.97 -17.79 52.09
N PHE A 18 -4.11 -18.78 51.84
CA PHE A 18 -2.93 -18.63 50.98
C PHE A 18 -3.31 -18.51 49.52
N ILE A 19 -4.31 -19.29 49.04
CA ILE A 19 -4.82 -19.19 47.67
C ILE A 19 -5.55 -17.86 47.45
N VAL A 20 -6.36 -17.39 48.44
CA VAL A 20 -7.05 -16.10 48.35
C VAL A 20 -6.04 -14.94 48.42
N ASN A 21 -4.98 -15.02 49.25
CA ASN A 21 -3.90 -14.03 49.25
C ASN A 21 -3.05 -14.06 47.99
N SER A 22 -2.78 -15.24 47.37
CA SER A 22 -2.08 -15.32 46.06
C SER A 22 -2.92 -14.72 44.94
N LEU A 23 -4.26 -14.88 44.97
CA LEU A 23 -5.15 -14.28 43.99
C LEU A 23 -5.38 -12.78 44.23
N ALA A 24 -5.25 -12.28 45.46
CA ALA A 24 -5.34 -10.86 45.82
C ALA A 24 -3.99 -10.10 45.58
N GLN A 25 -2.88 -10.81 45.57
CA GLN A 25 -1.55 -10.21 45.42
C GLN A 25 -1.22 -9.91 43.96
N THR A 26 -1.89 -10.52 42.99
CA THR A 26 -1.64 -10.31 41.54
C THR A 26 -2.24 -9.02 40.95
N ALA A 27 -3.22 -8.40 41.63
CA ALA A 27 -3.83 -7.16 41.12
C ALA A 27 -3.10 -5.88 41.56
N ASN A 28 -2.19 -5.97 42.52
CA ASN A 28 -1.49 -4.80 43.09
C ASN A 28 -0.08 -4.55 42.52
N ASP A 29 0.41 -5.40 41.64
CA ASP A 29 1.77 -5.30 41.08
C ASP A 29 1.81 -4.82 39.60
N ILE A 30 0.68 -4.53 38.97
CA ILE A 30 0.67 -4.02 37.60
C ILE A 30 0.99 -2.52 37.60
N LYS A 31 2.17 -2.17 37.09
CA LYS A 31 2.57 -0.76 36.96
C LYS A 31 1.62 -0.01 36.06
N THR A 32 1.21 1.19 36.48
CA THR A 32 0.51 2.14 35.63
C THR A 32 1.41 2.58 34.45
N PRO A 33 0.86 3.04 33.33
CA PRO A 33 1.68 3.64 32.27
C PRO A 33 2.61 4.74 32.76
N THR A 34 2.13 5.61 33.67
CA THR A 34 2.93 6.68 34.25
C THR A 34 4.11 6.16 35.07
N GLU A 35 3.92 5.11 35.88
CA GLU A 35 5.02 4.49 36.65
C GLU A 35 6.03 3.78 35.74
N PHE A 36 5.60 3.23 34.59
CA PHE A 36 6.48 2.53 33.67
C PHE A 36 7.29 3.48 32.81
N PHE A 37 6.64 4.47 32.16
CA PHE A 37 7.31 5.41 31.28
C PHE A 37 7.94 6.61 31.98
N GLY A 38 7.59 6.88 33.26
CA GLY A 38 8.05 8.04 33.99
C GLY A 38 7.33 9.35 33.67
N PHE A 39 6.29 9.30 32.81
CA PHE A 39 5.39 10.38 32.42
C PHE A 39 4.02 9.83 32.04
N GLN A 40 2.98 10.64 32.07
CA GLN A 40 1.66 10.23 31.61
C GLN A 40 1.63 10.24 30.08
N PRO A 41 1.30 9.12 29.40
CA PRO A 41 1.13 9.15 27.93
C PRO A 41 0.12 10.23 27.54
N GLY A 42 0.55 11.12 26.65
CA GLY A 42 -0.20 12.31 26.28
C GLY A 42 0.30 13.61 26.89
N ASP A 43 1.26 13.57 27.85
CA ASP A 43 1.88 14.78 28.39
C ASP A 43 2.58 15.59 27.29
N ASP A 44 2.50 16.92 27.41
CA ASP A 44 3.14 17.85 26.48
C ASP A 44 4.66 17.57 26.39
N GLY A 45 5.16 17.45 25.19
CA GLY A 45 6.58 17.23 24.92
C GLY A 45 7.11 15.83 25.25
N MET A 46 6.24 14.86 25.53
CA MET A 46 6.64 13.50 25.92
C MET A 46 6.10 12.45 24.95
N LEU A 47 7.02 11.58 24.46
CA LEU A 47 6.71 10.44 23.61
C LEU A 47 7.55 9.25 24.02
N PHE A 48 6.96 8.07 24.08
CA PHE A 48 7.68 6.80 24.18
C PHE A 48 7.89 6.17 22.79
N THR A 49 8.90 5.32 22.70
CA THR A 49 9.25 4.56 21.48
C THR A 49 8.41 3.30 21.33
N TYR A 50 8.49 2.67 20.16
CA TYR A 50 7.87 1.36 19.93
C TYR A 50 8.41 0.29 20.89
N ASP A 51 9.71 0.23 21.09
CA ASP A 51 10.32 -0.76 21.98
C ASP A 51 9.88 -0.58 23.44
N GLU A 52 9.72 0.67 23.91
CA GLU A 52 9.16 0.97 25.23
C GLU A 52 7.70 0.52 25.34
N LEU A 53 6.87 0.79 24.32
CA LEU A 53 5.48 0.33 24.27
C LEU A 53 5.36 -1.19 24.34
N ILE A 54 6.13 -1.90 23.50
CA ILE A 54 6.11 -3.37 23.47
C ILE A 54 6.64 -3.97 24.76
N SER A 55 7.65 -3.34 25.40
CA SER A 55 8.14 -3.78 26.71
C SER A 55 7.04 -3.66 27.76
N TYR A 56 6.28 -2.56 27.76
CA TYR A 56 5.15 -2.40 28.67
C TYR A 56 4.04 -3.43 28.43
N LEU A 57 3.69 -3.69 27.17
CA LEU A 57 2.66 -4.69 26.84
C LEU A 57 3.11 -6.13 27.20
N LYS A 58 4.41 -6.44 27.14
CA LYS A 58 4.97 -7.70 27.65
C LYS A 58 4.84 -7.81 29.16
N ASP A 59 5.08 -6.72 29.90
CA ASP A 59 4.86 -6.69 31.35
C ASP A 59 3.38 -6.94 31.69
N LEU A 60 2.45 -6.34 30.92
CA LEU A 60 1.01 -6.59 31.07
C LEU A 60 0.61 -8.05 30.75
N ASP A 61 1.16 -8.64 29.66
CA ASP A 61 0.91 -10.06 29.31
C ASP A 61 1.35 -11.03 30.42
N GLN A 62 2.49 -10.72 31.06
CA GLN A 62 2.99 -11.52 32.17
C GLN A 62 2.18 -11.32 33.47
N ALA A 63 1.68 -10.13 33.70
CA ALA A 63 1.01 -9.76 34.97
C ALA A 63 -0.50 -10.02 34.95
N SER A 64 -1.14 -10.13 33.79
CA SER A 64 -2.60 -10.25 33.68
C SER A 64 -3.06 -11.36 32.73
N PRO A 65 -3.96 -12.26 33.18
CA PRO A 65 -4.56 -13.29 32.31
C PRO A 65 -5.60 -12.73 31.33
N ARG A 66 -5.80 -11.40 31.29
CA ARG A 66 -6.75 -10.74 30.39
C ARG A 66 -6.09 -10.20 29.12
N LEU A 67 -4.78 -10.34 28.99
CA LEU A 67 -4.03 -9.92 27.80
C LEU A 67 -3.15 -11.08 27.32
N LYS A 68 -3.05 -11.23 26.01
CA LYS A 68 -2.10 -12.11 25.33
C LYS A 68 -1.44 -11.35 24.19
N LEU A 69 -0.13 -11.16 24.27
CA LEU A 69 0.66 -10.51 23.23
C LEU A 69 1.25 -11.56 22.28
N VAL A 70 1.07 -11.37 20.97
CA VAL A 70 1.53 -12.32 19.94
C VAL A 70 2.26 -11.57 18.84
N GLU A 71 3.42 -12.07 18.43
CA GLU A 71 4.12 -11.58 17.24
C GLU A 71 3.39 -12.11 15.99
N ILE A 72 3.05 -11.22 15.04
CA ILE A 72 2.29 -11.55 13.83
C ILE A 72 3.13 -11.44 12.55
N GLY A 73 4.32 -10.85 12.62
CA GLY A 73 5.21 -10.67 11.48
C GLY A 73 6.35 -9.72 11.77
N LYS A 74 6.98 -9.25 10.71
CA LYS A 74 8.05 -8.26 10.74
C LYS A 74 7.65 -7.02 9.95
N SER A 75 8.28 -5.90 10.28
CA SER A 75 8.27 -4.69 9.47
C SER A 75 9.32 -4.78 8.36
N PRO A 76 9.29 -3.88 7.36
CA PRO A 76 10.33 -3.81 6.33
C PRO A 76 11.75 -3.56 6.85
N MET A 77 11.92 -3.06 8.08
CA MET A 77 13.22 -2.93 8.75
C MET A 77 13.45 -4.03 9.81
N GLU A 78 12.79 -5.18 9.66
CA GLU A 78 12.96 -6.39 10.50
C GLU A 78 12.51 -6.27 11.96
N ARG A 79 11.76 -5.23 12.34
CA ARG A 79 11.16 -5.13 13.67
C ARG A 79 9.97 -6.07 13.79
N SER A 80 9.79 -6.69 14.97
CA SER A 80 8.62 -7.53 15.24
C SER A 80 7.35 -6.68 15.33
N VAL A 81 6.31 -7.07 14.58
CA VAL A 81 4.97 -6.50 14.66
C VAL A 81 4.13 -7.36 15.61
N TYR A 82 3.43 -6.74 16.56
CA TYR A 82 2.67 -7.44 17.60
C TYR A 82 1.19 -7.11 17.54
N ILE A 83 0.40 -8.07 18.01
CA ILE A 83 -1.02 -7.91 18.31
C ILE A 83 -1.28 -8.29 19.78
N ALA A 84 -2.04 -7.48 20.50
CA ALA A 84 -2.49 -7.77 21.84
C ALA A 84 -3.97 -8.19 21.81
N PHE A 85 -4.26 -9.44 22.19
CA PHE A 85 -5.62 -9.90 22.47
C PHE A 85 -5.99 -9.49 23.88
N ILE A 86 -7.03 -8.68 24.04
CA ILE A 86 -7.48 -8.19 25.35
C ILE A 86 -8.95 -8.56 25.52
N SER A 87 -9.25 -9.31 26.59
CA SER A 87 -10.61 -9.80 26.87
C SER A 87 -10.71 -10.33 28.29
N SER A 88 -11.85 -10.98 28.64
CA SER A 88 -11.96 -11.72 29.90
C SER A 88 -10.96 -12.88 29.95
N THR A 89 -10.56 -13.28 31.15
CA THR A 89 -9.65 -14.41 31.36
C THR A 89 -10.13 -15.68 30.67
N GLU A 90 -11.44 -15.93 30.67
CA GLU A 90 -12.04 -17.08 30.02
C GLU A 90 -11.86 -17.03 28.50
N ASN A 91 -12.11 -15.88 27.87
CA ASN A 91 -11.95 -15.70 26.44
C ASN A 91 -10.49 -15.84 26.01
N ILE A 92 -9.54 -15.25 26.77
CA ILE A 92 -8.11 -15.37 26.49
C ILE A 92 -7.62 -16.81 26.60
N SER A 93 -8.11 -17.58 27.58
CA SER A 93 -7.75 -19.00 27.71
C SER A 93 -8.31 -19.86 26.59
N ASN A 94 -9.40 -19.44 25.94
CA ASN A 94 -10.10 -20.17 24.90
C ASN A 94 -9.90 -19.59 23.48
N LEU A 95 -8.88 -18.75 23.27
CA LEU A 95 -8.65 -18.06 21.98
C LEU A 95 -8.65 -19.01 20.77
N ASN A 96 -8.05 -20.19 20.87
CA ASN A 96 -7.98 -21.15 19.76
C ASN A 96 -9.38 -21.67 19.36
N GLU A 97 -10.26 -21.93 20.33
CA GLU A 97 -11.64 -22.35 20.03
C GLU A 97 -12.43 -21.20 19.40
N LEU A 98 -12.27 -19.98 19.92
CA LEU A 98 -12.92 -18.78 19.38
C LEU A 98 -12.45 -18.47 17.96
N GLN A 99 -11.17 -18.71 17.64
CA GLN A 99 -10.61 -18.59 16.29
C GLN A 99 -11.29 -19.56 15.32
N ILE A 100 -11.51 -20.83 15.75
CA ILE A 100 -12.20 -21.84 14.93
C ILE A 100 -13.64 -21.39 14.68
N ILE A 101 -14.35 -20.91 15.70
CA ILE A 101 -15.71 -20.40 15.55
C ILE A 101 -15.76 -19.24 14.54
N ASN A 102 -14.85 -18.27 14.65
CA ASN A 102 -14.78 -17.16 13.70
C ASN A 102 -14.56 -17.62 12.27
N ARG A 103 -13.64 -18.59 12.07
CA ARG A 103 -13.37 -19.17 10.76
C ARG A 103 -14.59 -19.85 10.18
N GLU A 104 -15.28 -20.67 10.98
CA GLU A 104 -16.50 -21.36 10.53
C GLU A 104 -17.59 -20.37 10.15
N LEU A 105 -17.87 -19.37 10.99
CA LEU A 105 -18.88 -18.34 10.68
C LEU A 105 -18.54 -17.51 9.45
N ALA A 106 -17.24 -17.24 9.21
CA ALA A 106 -16.78 -16.41 8.10
C ALA A 106 -16.72 -17.15 6.76
N LEU A 107 -16.35 -18.44 6.76
CA LEU A 107 -15.98 -19.17 5.54
C LEU A 107 -16.88 -20.35 5.19
N ASN A 108 -17.67 -20.89 6.15
CA ASN A 108 -18.51 -22.05 5.92
C ASN A 108 -19.98 -21.66 5.65
N PRO A 109 -20.45 -21.66 4.38
CA PRO A 109 -21.85 -21.35 4.06
C PRO A 109 -22.82 -22.48 4.44
N ASN A 110 -22.31 -23.68 4.71
CA ASN A 110 -23.10 -24.90 4.88
C ASN A 110 -23.22 -25.38 6.34
N ILE A 111 -22.93 -24.50 7.32
CA ILE A 111 -23.13 -24.82 8.73
C ILE A 111 -24.61 -25.13 8.96
N ASN A 112 -24.90 -26.28 9.55
CA ASN A 112 -26.28 -26.64 9.91
C ASN A 112 -26.79 -25.74 11.04
N GLN A 113 -28.11 -25.69 11.23
CA GLN A 113 -28.71 -24.75 12.17
C GLN A 113 -28.27 -25.00 13.63
N GLU A 114 -28.12 -26.22 14.06
CA GLU A 114 -27.71 -26.56 15.43
C GLU A 114 -26.28 -26.14 15.73
N GLU A 115 -25.37 -26.44 14.82
CA GLU A 115 -23.97 -25.99 14.93
C GLU A 115 -23.85 -24.46 14.85
N ARG A 116 -24.63 -23.83 13.97
CA ARG A 116 -24.66 -22.38 13.84
C ARG A 116 -25.11 -21.68 15.12
N GLU A 117 -26.20 -22.16 15.71
CA GLU A 117 -26.71 -21.67 17.01
C GLU A 117 -25.67 -21.89 18.12
N LYS A 118 -24.99 -23.04 18.13
CA LYS A 118 -23.88 -23.28 19.05
C LYS A 118 -22.76 -22.26 18.88
N TYR A 119 -22.30 -22.04 17.65
CA TYR A 119 -21.22 -21.08 17.37
C TYR A 119 -21.61 -19.64 17.72
N ILE A 120 -22.84 -19.21 17.44
CA ILE A 120 -23.33 -17.87 17.83
C ILE A 120 -23.37 -17.73 19.36
N ASN A 121 -23.84 -18.76 20.08
CA ASN A 121 -23.93 -18.72 21.54
C ASN A 121 -22.54 -18.69 22.21
N GLN A 122 -21.57 -19.44 21.71
CA GLN A 122 -20.22 -19.54 22.26
C GLN A 122 -19.28 -18.46 21.73
N GLY A 123 -19.49 -18.00 20.50
CA GLY A 123 -18.65 -17.03 19.83
C GLY A 123 -18.61 -15.66 20.50
N LYS A 124 -17.57 -14.93 20.21
CA LYS A 124 -17.35 -13.54 20.65
C LYS A 124 -17.11 -12.68 19.43
N VAL A 125 -17.44 -11.38 19.52
CA VAL A 125 -17.09 -10.43 18.45
C VAL A 125 -15.62 -10.08 18.58
N PHE A 126 -14.84 -10.33 17.55
CA PHE A 126 -13.45 -9.91 17.45
C PHE A 126 -13.41 -8.54 16.77
N VAL A 127 -12.85 -7.57 17.49
CA VAL A 127 -12.67 -6.19 17.05
C VAL A 127 -11.19 -5.96 16.81
N LEU A 128 -10.77 -5.87 15.56
CA LEU A 128 -9.41 -5.51 15.17
C LEU A 128 -9.24 -4.00 15.20
N GLY A 129 -8.34 -3.50 16.04
CA GLY A 129 -7.94 -2.09 16.07
C GLY A 129 -6.50 -1.93 15.61
N THR A 130 -6.26 -1.20 14.54
CA THR A 130 -4.92 -0.86 14.07
C THR A 130 -4.62 0.60 14.38
N LEU A 131 -3.50 0.84 15.08
CA LEU A 131 -3.16 2.15 15.62
C LEU A 131 -1.95 2.73 14.90
N SER A 132 -1.98 4.04 14.61
CA SER A 132 -0.85 4.81 14.05
C SER A 132 -0.18 4.14 12.84
N MET A 133 -0.96 3.81 11.81
CA MET A 133 -0.42 3.35 10.53
C MET A 133 0.50 4.41 9.93
N HIS A 134 0.06 5.67 9.94
CA HIS A 134 0.87 6.82 9.61
C HIS A 134 1.59 7.28 10.87
N SER A 135 2.90 7.13 10.90
CA SER A 135 3.68 7.29 12.14
C SER A 135 3.71 8.71 12.70
N GLY A 136 3.47 9.74 11.87
CA GLY A 136 3.26 11.12 12.32
C GLY A 136 1.99 11.31 13.16
N GLU A 137 1.06 10.36 13.10
CA GLU A 137 -0.20 10.31 13.83
C GLU A 137 0.00 9.56 15.15
N VAL A 138 0.79 10.16 16.06
CA VAL A 138 1.29 9.48 17.26
C VAL A 138 0.21 9.16 18.32
N GLY A 139 -0.90 9.88 18.33
CA GLY A 139 -1.92 9.80 19.39
C GLY A 139 -2.48 8.41 19.65
N PRO A 140 -2.93 7.66 18.61
CA PRO A 140 -3.45 6.32 18.81
C PRO A 140 -2.45 5.35 19.48
N SER A 141 -1.18 5.31 19.01
CA SER A 141 -0.15 4.46 19.64
C SER A 141 0.22 4.91 21.04
N GLN A 142 0.23 6.23 21.32
CA GLN A 142 0.46 6.75 22.68
C GLN A 142 -0.74 6.43 23.60
N ALA A 143 -1.96 6.29 23.07
CA ALA A 143 -3.13 5.84 23.83
C ALA A 143 -3.11 4.33 24.13
N ALA A 144 -2.43 3.51 23.30
CA ALA A 144 -2.44 2.04 23.40
C ALA A 144 -2.08 1.52 24.79
N ALA A 145 -1.07 2.11 25.44
CA ALA A 145 -0.64 1.71 26.78
C ALA A 145 -1.73 1.94 27.84
N ILE A 146 -2.45 3.07 27.76
CA ILE A 146 -3.54 3.39 28.70
C ILE A 146 -4.74 2.49 28.43
N ILE A 147 -5.12 2.28 27.18
CA ILE A 147 -6.22 1.39 26.77
C ILE A 147 -5.97 -0.02 27.30
N ALA A 148 -4.77 -0.57 27.05
CA ALA A 148 -4.42 -1.91 27.52
C ALA A 148 -4.46 -1.99 29.06
N TYR A 149 -3.85 -1.04 29.76
CA TYR A 149 -3.87 -0.99 31.23
C TYR A 149 -5.29 -0.93 31.79
N ASP A 150 -6.11 0.00 31.28
CA ASP A 150 -7.50 0.18 31.74
C ASP A 150 -8.32 -1.11 31.58
N LEU A 151 -8.22 -1.77 30.42
CA LEU A 151 -8.96 -3.01 30.16
C LEU A 151 -8.49 -4.20 31.03
N VAL A 152 -7.18 -4.35 31.25
CA VAL A 152 -6.68 -5.48 32.03
C VAL A 152 -6.88 -5.32 33.55
N THR A 153 -6.96 -4.07 34.05
CA THR A 153 -7.11 -3.77 35.49
C THR A 153 -8.51 -3.41 35.89
N THR A 154 -9.42 -3.14 34.93
CA THR A 154 -10.78 -2.67 35.24
C THR A 154 -11.56 -3.61 36.15
N SER A 155 -12.32 -3.00 37.07
CA SER A 155 -13.38 -3.65 37.87
C SER A 155 -14.77 -3.09 37.54
N GLU A 156 -14.88 -2.19 36.56
CA GLU A 156 -16.13 -1.59 36.15
C GLU A 156 -17.06 -2.61 35.50
N PRO A 157 -18.30 -2.80 36.01
CA PRO A 157 -19.22 -3.83 35.51
C PRO A 157 -19.50 -3.71 34.01
N GLU A 158 -19.60 -2.49 33.48
CA GLU A 158 -19.86 -2.24 32.06
C GLU A 158 -18.68 -2.71 31.19
N LYS A 159 -17.44 -2.37 31.54
CA LYS A 159 -16.25 -2.82 30.83
C LYS A 159 -16.06 -4.34 30.90
N LEU A 160 -16.31 -4.92 32.09
CA LEU A 160 -16.28 -6.38 32.22
C LEU A 160 -17.34 -7.06 31.37
N ALA A 161 -18.52 -6.46 31.22
CA ALA A 161 -19.60 -7.02 30.39
C ALA A 161 -19.19 -7.04 28.90
N PHE A 162 -18.61 -5.94 28.37
CA PHE A 162 -18.18 -5.97 26.98
C PHE A 162 -16.94 -6.85 26.75
N MET A 163 -16.00 -6.94 27.68
CA MET A 163 -14.89 -7.87 27.59
C MET A 163 -15.32 -9.35 27.62
N ASN A 164 -16.43 -9.68 28.29
CA ASN A 164 -16.98 -11.04 28.27
C ASN A 164 -17.60 -11.40 26.91
N ASN A 165 -18.03 -10.43 26.11
CA ASN A 165 -18.74 -10.61 24.85
C ASN A 165 -17.91 -10.29 23.61
N SER A 166 -16.74 -9.68 23.77
CA SER A 166 -15.83 -9.33 22.68
C SER A 166 -14.38 -9.62 23.01
N VAL A 167 -13.55 -9.69 21.97
CA VAL A 167 -12.09 -9.75 22.05
C VAL A 167 -11.55 -8.57 21.28
N TYR A 168 -10.84 -7.67 21.97
CA TYR A 168 -10.12 -6.58 21.31
C TYR A 168 -8.78 -7.09 20.80
N MET A 169 -8.56 -7.02 19.52
CA MET A 169 -7.33 -7.36 18.82
C MET A 169 -6.59 -6.07 18.50
N MET A 170 -5.79 -5.58 19.43
CA MET A 170 -5.08 -4.31 19.28
C MET A 170 -3.72 -4.53 18.62
N VAL A 171 -3.52 -3.99 17.43
CA VAL A 171 -2.19 -3.75 16.86
C VAL A 171 -1.71 -2.41 17.38
N PRO A 172 -0.81 -2.37 18.38
CA PRO A 172 -0.52 -1.14 19.16
C PRO A 172 0.23 -0.08 18.35
N CYS A 173 0.87 -0.49 17.27
CA CYS A 173 1.46 0.36 16.25
C CYS A 173 1.60 -0.44 14.95
N HIS A 174 0.96 0.02 13.89
CA HIS A 174 1.00 -0.65 12.59
C HIS A 174 2.38 -0.48 11.93
N ASN A 175 2.99 0.69 12.06
CA ASN A 175 4.29 1.03 11.48
C ASN A 175 5.34 1.28 12.58
N PRO A 176 5.95 0.21 13.11
CA PRO A 176 6.92 0.33 14.20
C PRO A 176 8.20 1.07 13.79
N ASP A 177 8.63 0.93 12.52
CA ASP A 177 9.83 1.60 12.01
C ASP A 177 9.66 3.12 12.04
N GLY A 178 8.56 3.57 11.48
CA GLY A 178 8.25 5.00 11.41
C GLY A 178 7.94 5.61 12.78
N MET A 179 7.36 4.86 13.72
CA MET A 179 7.13 5.36 15.08
C MET A 179 8.44 5.81 15.74
N ASP A 180 9.49 4.97 15.68
CA ASP A 180 10.77 5.34 16.28
C ASP A 180 11.45 6.48 15.51
N MET A 181 11.38 6.49 14.18
CA MET A 181 11.89 7.62 13.38
C MET A 181 11.27 8.97 13.80
N ILE A 182 9.95 9.00 13.98
CA ILE A 182 9.23 10.21 14.44
C ILE A 182 9.60 10.58 15.86
N VAL A 183 9.65 9.63 16.78
CA VAL A 183 9.99 9.88 18.19
C VAL A 183 11.43 10.39 18.32
N GLU A 184 12.39 9.80 17.58
CA GLU A 184 13.78 10.25 17.56
C GLU A 184 13.91 11.65 16.97
N HIS A 185 13.22 11.93 15.87
CA HIS A 185 13.19 13.27 15.27
C HIS A 185 12.65 14.30 16.27
N TYR A 186 11.50 14.02 16.91
CA TYR A 186 10.90 14.91 17.88
C TYR A 186 11.84 15.16 19.07
N LYS A 187 12.43 14.11 19.66
CA LYS A 187 13.38 14.21 20.78
C LYS A 187 14.63 15.03 20.40
N LYS A 188 15.11 14.92 19.14
CA LYS A 188 16.26 15.67 18.63
C LYS A 188 16.03 17.19 18.59
N TYR A 189 14.83 17.61 18.19
CA TYR A 189 14.51 19.03 17.97
C TYR A 189 13.69 19.65 19.12
N LYS A 190 13.27 18.87 20.10
CA LYS A 190 12.54 19.35 21.27
C LYS A 190 13.30 20.52 21.93
N ASP A 191 12.55 21.50 22.43
CA ASP A 191 13.06 22.73 23.06
C ASP A 191 13.91 23.62 22.12
N THR A 192 13.86 23.41 20.79
CA THR A 192 14.48 24.27 19.77
C THR A 192 13.41 24.98 18.93
N GLU A 193 13.81 25.90 18.08
CA GLU A 193 12.92 26.53 17.11
C GLU A 193 12.34 25.54 16.07
N TYR A 194 12.93 24.35 15.93
CA TYR A 194 12.51 23.28 15.03
C TYR A 194 11.70 22.17 15.71
N GLU A 195 11.29 22.32 16.97
CA GLU A 195 10.50 21.33 17.72
C GLU A 195 9.25 20.87 16.96
N ARG A 196 8.62 21.79 16.21
CA ARG A 196 7.43 21.54 15.43
C ARG A 196 7.71 21.16 13.97
N SER A 197 8.97 20.87 13.64
CA SER A 197 9.36 20.53 12.28
C SER A 197 8.89 19.12 11.88
N SER A 198 8.56 18.98 10.61
CA SER A 198 8.28 17.67 10.03
C SER A 198 9.55 16.82 9.98
N MET A 199 9.39 15.50 10.13
CA MET A 199 10.50 14.55 9.94
C MET A 199 10.90 14.53 8.43
N PRO A 200 12.18 14.69 8.11
CA PRO A 200 12.64 14.63 6.73
C PRO A 200 12.62 13.20 6.18
N GLY A 201 12.25 13.06 4.92
CA GLY A 201 12.11 11.77 4.25
C GLY A 201 10.81 11.06 4.62
N VAL A 202 10.71 9.78 4.29
CA VAL A 202 9.54 8.95 4.59
C VAL A 202 9.71 8.23 5.94
N TYR A 203 8.65 8.19 6.75
CA TYR A 203 8.62 7.47 8.02
C TYR A 203 8.31 5.97 7.82
N HIS A 204 9.09 5.33 6.96
CA HIS A 204 9.00 3.92 6.59
C HIS A 204 10.26 3.56 5.82
N LYS A 205 10.57 2.28 5.62
CA LYS A 205 11.70 1.92 4.76
C LYS A 205 11.55 2.47 3.33
N TYR A 206 10.32 2.42 2.78
CA TYR A 206 10.04 2.80 1.40
C TYR A 206 8.85 3.77 1.26
N VAL A 207 7.66 3.41 1.76
CA VAL A 207 6.39 3.90 1.23
C VAL A 207 5.75 5.05 2.03
N GLY A 208 6.20 5.32 3.25
CA GLY A 208 5.68 6.41 4.08
C GLY A 208 4.17 6.34 4.27
N HIS A 209 3.45 7.40 3.94
CA HIS A 209 2.00 7.48 4.05
C HIS A 209 1.25 6.50 3.11
N ASP A 210 1.89 6.05 2.05
CA ASP A 210 1.31 5.10 1.10
C ASP A 210 1.25 3.65 1.63
N ASN A 211 1.65 3.39 2.89
CA ASN A 211 1.39 2.08 3.50
C ASN A 211 -0.12 1.77 3.55
N ASN A 212 -1.00 2.81 3.68
CA ASN A 212 -2.46 2.64 3.52
C ASN A 212 -2.89 2.64 2.04
N ARG A 213 -2.06 2.20 1.12
CA ARG A 213 -2.37 1.99 -0.31
C ARG A 213 -1.88 0.63 -0.80
N ASP A 214 -1.27 -0.17 0.09
CA ASP A 214 -0.64 -1.44 -0.24
C ASP A 214 -1.54 -2.67 -0.02
N PHE A 215 -2.77 -2.50 0.47
CA PHE A 215 -3.64 -3.61 0.89
C PHE A 215 -4.24 -4.45 -0.24
N VAL A 216 -4.14 -4.00 -1.49
CA VAL A 216 -4.48 -4.81 -2.68
C VAL A 216 -3.25 -5.56 -3.19
N THR A 217 -2.07 -4.95 -3.11
CA THR A 217 -0.82 -5.49 -3.67
C THR A 217 0.03 -6.28 -2.68
N LEU A 218 -0.13 -6.01 -1.37
CA LEU A 218 0.58 -6.68 -0.27
C LEU A 218 2.09 -6.74 -0.49
N THR A 219 2.70 -5.62 -0.84
CA THR A 219 4.14 -5.57 -1.15
C THR A 219 5.01 -5.43 0.09
N GLN A 220 4.48 -4.79 1.16
CA GLN A 220 5.22 -4.54 2.39
C GLN A 220 4.92 -5.61 3.45
N GLU A 221 5.93 -5.99 4.23
CA GLU A 221 5.81 -7.06 5.23
C GLU A 221 4.84 -6.74 6.35
N ASP A 222 4.81 -5.49 6.84
CA ASP A 222 3.87 -5.03 7.85
C ASP A 222 2.42 -5.04 7.33
N THR A 223 2.19 -4.62 6.09
CA THR A 223 0.88 -4.73 5.41
C THR A 223 0.44 -6.19 5.32
N ARG A 224 1.32 -7.10 4.91
CA ARG A 224 1.04 -8.55 4.87
C ARG A 224 0.67 -9.10 6.24
N ALA A 225 1.42 -8.73 7.28
CA ALA A 225 1.17 -9.18 8.65
C ALA A 225 -0.23 -8.78 9.12
N ILE A 226 -0.67 -7.55 8.84
CA ILE A 226 -2.01 -7.06 9.21
C ILE A 226 -3.09 -7.71 8.34
N ALA A 227 -2.92 -7.73 7.03
CA ALA A 227 -3.90 -8.30 6.12
C ALA A 227 -4.16 -9.78 6.39
N ARG A 228 -3.13 -10.53 6.77
CA ARG A 228 -3.23 -11.95 7.12
C ARG A 228 -4.22 -12.21 8.28
N ILE A 229 -4.37 -11.27 9.21
CA ILE A 229 -5.30 -11.39 10.34
C ILE A 229 -6.73 -11.63 9.83
N TYR A 230 -7.21 -10.86 8.87
CA TYR A 230 -8.57 -10.98 8.36
C TYR A 230 -8.68 -11.83 7.09
N ASN A 231 -7.56 -12.11 6.40
CA ASN A 231 -7.54 -12.95 5.21
C ASN A 231 -7.51 -14.44 5.53
N GLN A 232 -6.76 -14.85 6.57
CA GLN A 232 -6.37 -16.24 6.78
C GLN A 232 -6.48 -16.71 8.22
N ASP A 233 -6.15 -15.86 9.22
CA ASP A 233 -5.89 -16.34 10.58
C ASP A 233 -7.08 -16.18 11.52
N TRP A 234 -7.68 -14.99 11.64
CA TRP A 234 -8.61 -14.69 12.74
C TRP A 234 -10.03 -14.33 12.31
N PHE A 235 -10.24 -13.80 11.12
CA PHE A 235 -11.54 -13.43 10.55
C PHE A 235 -12.38 -12.55 11.48
N PRO A 236 -11.85 -11.40 11.97
CA PRO A 236 -12.60 -10.51 12.85
C PRO A 236 -13.91 -10.06 12.20
N GLN A 237 -14.91 -9.73 13.01
CA GLN A 237 -16.18 -9.23 12.51
C GLN A 237 -16.13 -7.73 12.29
N VAL A 238 -15.30 -7.02 13.07
CA VAL A 238 -15.17 -5.55 13.04
C VAL A 238 -13.70 -5.20 12.92
N MET A 239 -13.39 -4.18 12.12
CA MET A 239 -12.06 -3.57 12.05
C MET A 239 -12.18 -2.05 12.15
N VAL A 240 -11.33 -1.43 12.95
CA VAL A 240 -11.21 0.03 13.05
C VAL A 240 -9.75 0.44 12.89
N GLU A 241 -9.51 1.37 11.98
CA GLU A 241 -8.25 2.09 11.90
C GLU A 241 -8.35 3.41 12.64
N LYS A 242 -7.27 3.76 13.35
CA LYS A 242 -7.21 5.00 14.11
C LYS A 242 -6.12 5.89 13.56
N HIS A 243 -6.56 7.02 13.00
CA HIS A 243 -5.76 7.99 12.28
C HIS A 243 -5.81 9.39 12.92
N GLN A 244 -5.06 10.32 12.33
CA GLN A 244 -5.13 11.73 12.66
C GLN A 244 -5.20 12.59 11.40
N MET A 245 -6.15 13.51 11.38
CA MET A 245 -6.39 14.48 10.30
C MET A 245 -5.80 15.86 10.59
N GLY A 246 -5.95 16.80 9.67
CA GLY A 246 -5.53 18.19 9.84
C GLY A 246 -6.11 18.86 11.09
N TYR A 247 -5.38 19.82 11.67
CA TYR A 247 -5.67 20.40 12.99
C TYR A 247 -6.69 21.54 12.99
N THR A 248 -7.12 22.11 11.85
CA THR A 248 -8.09 23.22 11.78
C THR A 248 -9.54 22.77 11.61
N GLY A 249 -9.79 21.47 11.37
CA GLY A 249 -11.12 20.87 11.16
C GLY A 249 -11.82 20.43 12.46
N PRO A 250 -12.83 19.55 12.34
CA PRO A 250 -13.42 18.84 13.45
C PRO A 250 -12.35 18.16 14.31
N ARG A 251 -12.69 17.90 15.59
CA ARG A 251 -11.71 17.29 16.52
C ARG A 251 -11.60 15.78 16.38
N TYR A 252 -12.72 15.15 15.94
CA TYR A 252 -12.74 13.70 15.73
C TYR A 252 -13.76 13.36 14.65
N PHE A 253 -13.32 12.59 13.66
CA PHE A 253 -14.18 12.00 12.66
C PHE A 253 -14.62 10.60 13.09
N VAL A 254 -15.91 10.31 12.93
CA VAL A 254 -16.49 8.97 13.10
C VAL A 254 -17.24 8.57 11.84
N PRO A 255 -17.33 7.24 11.53
CA PRO A 255 -18.06 6.78 10.35
C PRO A 255 -19.57 7.14 10.42
N PRO A 256 -20.32 7.06 9.30
CA PRO A 256 -19.82 6.77 7.97
C PRO A 256 -19.18 8.00 7.30
N PRO A 257 -18.30 7.78 6.30
CA PRO A 257 -17.84 8.82 5.38
C PRO A 257 -18.96 9.27 4.42
N HIS A 258 -18.64 9.99 3.36
CA HIS A 258 -19.64 10.39 2.36
C HIS A 258 -19.60 9.48 1.12
N ASP A 259 -20.55 9.65 0.19
CA ASP A 259 -20.54 9.00 -1.12
C ASP A 259 -19.34 9.38 -2.00
N PRO A 260 -18.96 8.52 -2.97
CA PRO A 260 -19.54 7.22 -3.30
C PRO A 260 -19.01 6.07 -2.45
N ILE A 261 -19.74 4.95 -2.52
CA ILE A 261 -19.37 3.66 -1.91
C ILE A 261 -19.08 2.63 -3.01
N ALA A 262 -18.32 1.58 -2.69
CA ALA A 262 -18.14 0.43 -3.57
C ALA A 262 -19.46 -0.36 -3.71
N GLU A 263 -19.94 -0.49 -4.96
CA GLU A 263 -21.30 -1.03 -5.24
C GLU A 263 -21.39 -2.56 -5.15
N ASN A 264 -20.26 -3.28 -5.11
CA ASN A 264 -20.24 -4.73 -4.94
C ASN A 264 -20.52 -5.16 -3.49
N ILE A 265 -20.47 -4.24 -2.55
CA ILE A 265 -20.54 -4.51 -1.11
C ILE A 265 -22.00 -4.67 -0.65
N ASP A 266 -22.20 -5.55 0.34
CA ASP A 266 -23.53 -5.77 0.92
C ASP A 266 -24.00 -4.56 1.70
N ALA A 267 -25.26 -4.16 1.47
CA ALA A 267 -25.86 -3.01 2.15
C ALA A 267 -25.87 -3.13 3.69
N GLY A 268 -25.87 -4.34 4.23
CA GLY A 268 -25.82 -4.56 5.67
C GLY A 268 -24.51 -4.10 6.30
N ILE A 269 -23.39 -4.13 5.58
CA ILE A 269 -22.11 -3.60 6.08
C ILE A 269 -22.25 -2.09 6.33
N TRP A 270 -22.76 -1.35 5.35
CA TRP A 270 -22.98 0.10 5.48
C TRP A 270 -23.93 0.45 6.64
N ASN A 271 -24.97 -0.37 6.84
CA ASN A 271 -25.90 -0.20 7.98
C ASN A 271 -25.16 -0.42 9.31
N TRP A 272 -24.34 -1.44 9.43
CA TRP A 272 -23.55 -1.67 10.64
C TRP A 272 -22.54 -0.55 10.90
N ILE A 273 -21.85 -0.07 9.88
CA ILE A 273 -20.95 1.10 9.98
C ILE A 273 -21.70 2.31 10.51
N GLY A 274 -22.95 2.54 10.04
CA GLY A 274 -23.82 3.59 10.54
C GLY A 274 -24.21 3.42 12.02
N ILE A 275 -24.45 2.18 12.49
CA ILE A 275 -24.72 1.89 13.91
C ILE A 275 -23.50 2.22 14.79
N PHE A 276 -22.30 1.78 14.39
CA PHE A 276 -21.06 2.13 15.10
C PHE A 276 -20.84 3.64 15.13
N GLY A 277 -21.01 4.32 14.00
CA GLY A 277 -20.88 5.78 13.91
C GLY A 277 -21.85 6.53 14.81
N SER A 278 -23.13 6.15 14.83
CA SER A 278 -24.15 6.77 15.67
C SER A 278 -23.87 6.56 17.17
N ASN A 279 -23.42 5.38 17.56
CA ASN A 279 -23.04 5.10 18.94
C ASN A 279 -21.79 5.88 19.35
N LEU A 280 -20.78 5.97 18.48
CA LEU A 280 -19.60 6.81 18.69
C LEU A 280 -19.98 8.28 18.90
N MET A 281 -20.85 8.85 18.04
CA MET A 281 -21.36 10.22 18.21
C MET A 281 -22.02 10.39 19.58
N THR A 282 -22.87 9.44 19.99
CA THR A 282 -23.61 9.48 21.26
C THR A 282 -22.70 9.39 22.47
N ASP A 283 -21.83 8.40 22.51
CA ASP A 283 -20.98 8.12 23.66
C ASP A 283 -19.90 9.23 23.82
N MET A 284 -19.30 9.69 22.72
CA MET A 284 -18.27 10.73 22.77
C MET A 284 -18.86 12.10 23.18
N THR A 285 -20.00 12.49 22.62
CA THR A 285 -20.67 13.72 23.03
C THR A 285 -21.21 13.61 24.46
N GLY A 286 -21.73 12.44 24.86
CA GLY A 286 -22.13 12.15 26.22
C GLY A 286 -20.98 12.24 27.22
N ALA A 287 -19.74 11.93 26.83
CA ALA A 287 -18.53 12.13 27.61
C ALA A 287 -18.04 13.61 27.61
N GLY A 288 -18.78 14.53 26.99
CA GLY A 288 -18.44 15.96 26.91
C GLY A 288 -17.36 16.29 25.88
N LEU A 289 -17.07 15.37 24.93
CA LEU A 289 -16.13 15.61 23.84
C LEU A 289 -16.79 16.40 22.71
N LYS A 290 -16.17 17.50 22.31
CA LYS A 290 -16.69 18.42 21.29
C LYS A 290 -16.01 18.24 19.93
N GLY A 291 -16.69 18.70 18.87
CA GLY A 291 -16.15 18.65 17.51
C GLY A 291 -16.11 17.25 16.92
N VAL A 292 -16.94 16.32 17.41
CA VAL A 292 -17.14 15.00 16.79
C VAL A 292 -18.01 15.17 15.57
N SER A 293 -17.59 14.63 14.42
CA SER A 293 -18.26 14.80 13.13
C SER A 293 -18.36 13.49 12.36
N GLN A 294 -19.35 13.40 11.46
CA GLN A 294 -19.55 12.29 10.53
C GLN A 294 -19.83 12.82 9.12
N HIS A 295 -19.85 11.94 8.12
CA HIS A 295 -20.05 12.28 6.70
C HIS A 295 -19.07 13.35 6.18
N TYR A 296 -17.80 13.20 6.53
CA TYR A 296 -16.76 14.21 6.30
C TYR A 296 -15.47 13.53 5.84
N LEU A 297 -14.56 14.26 5.20
CA LEU A 297 -13.21 13.92 4.70
C LEU A 297 -13.20 13.13 3.40
N PHE A 298 -13.52 11.85 3.37
CA PHE A 298 -13.29 10.93 2.24
C PHE A 298 -14.55 10.12 1.91
N ASP A 299 -14.46 9.40 0.81
CA ASP A 299 -15.44 8.41 0.35
C ASP A 299 -14.97 6.98 0.63
N ASP A 300 -15.83 5.98 0.41
CA ASP A 300 -15.49 4.55 0.54
C ASP A 300 -15.23 3.88 -0.83
N TYR A 301 -14.68 4.63 -1.79
CA TYR A 301 -14.33 4.11 -3.11
C TYR A 301 -12.84 4.33 -3.42
N TRP A 302 -11.98 3.61 -2.71
CA TRP A 302 -10.52 3.59 -2.91
C TRP A 302 -9.92 2.33 -2.26
N PRO A 303 -8.70 1.86 -2.65
CA PRO A 303 -8.17 0.58 -2.21
C PRO A 303 -7.34 0.69 -0.92
N GLY A 304 -7.93 1.20 0.16
CA GLY A 304 -7.30 1.28 1.48
C GLY A 304 -7.44 0.01 2.30
N SER A 305 -6.96 0.03 3.51
CA SER A 305 -6.99 -1.11 4.42
C SER A 305 -8.41 -1.41 4.91
N THR A 306 -9.18 -0.37 5.29
CA THR A 306 -10.58 -0.54 5.69
C THR A 306 -11.44 -1.02 4.53
N GLU A 307 -11.25 -0.48 3.33
CA GLU A 307 -12.00 -0.87 2.15
C GLU A 307 -11.73 -2.32 1.76
N THR A 308 -10.45 -2.75 1.75
CA THR A 308 -10.12 -4.15 1.43
C THR A 308 -10.67 -5.13 2.45
N CYS A 309 -10.77 -4.78 3.74
CA CYS A 309 -11.42 -5.63 4.74
C CYS A 309 -12.95 -5.66 4.57
N ILE A 310 -13.59 -4.52 4.22
CA ILE A 310 -15.01 -4.43 3.86
C ILE A 310 -15.32 -5.37 2.68
N TRP A 311 -14.48 -5.38 1.65
CA TRP A 311 -14.65 -6.27 0.50
C TRP A 311 -14.59 -7.76 0.87
N LYS A 312 -14.04 -8.09 2.05
CA LYS A 312 -13.97 -9.44 2.64
C LYS A 312 -15.00 -9.68 3.75
N ASN A 313 -16.08 -8.91 3.72
CA ASN A 313 -17.21 -9.09 4.63
C ASN A 313 -16.92 -8.71 6.09
N VAL A 314 -15.95 -7.87 6.36
CA VAL A 314 -15.68 -7.27 7.67
C VAL A 314 -16.41 -5.94 7.79
N ILE A 315 -16.96 -5.61 8.94
CA ILE A 315 -17.49 -4.27 9.24
C ILE A 315 -16.29 -3.36 9.49
N GLY A 316 -15.75 -2.77 8.41
CA GLY A 316 -14.55 -1.95 8.42
C GLY A 316 -14.86 -0.46 8.44
N PHE A 317 -14.14 0.31 9.23
CA PHE A 317 -14.22 1.77 9.21
C PHE A 317 -12.98 2.38 9.85
N LEU A 318 -12.78 3.67 9.63
CA LEU A 318 -11.71 4.40 10.27
C LEU A 318 -12.26 5.58 11.09
N THR A 319 -11.43 6.06 12.01
CA THR A 319 -11.65 7.27 12.80
C THR A 319 -10.43 8.18 12.69
N GLU A 320 -10.64 9.49 12.77
CA GLU A 320 -9.60 10.49 12.61
C GLU A 320 -9.64 11.51 13.73
N ALA A 321 -8.60 11.58 14.55
CA ALA A 321 -8.44 12.67 15.53
C ALA A 321 -7.76 13.87 14.88
N ALA A 322 -8.15 15.10 15.23
CA ALA A 322 -7.38 16.27 14.80
C ALA A 322 -5.94 16.21 15.36
N SER A 323 -4.95 16.46 14.52
CA SER A 323 -3.53 16.39 14.87
C SER A 323 -3.09 17.53 15.79
N VAL A 324 -1.99 17.31 16.47
CA VAL A 324 -1.08 18.31 17.04
C VAL A 324 0.29 18.16 16.35
N ASN A 325 1.27 18.97 16.70
CA ASN A 325 2.64 18.77 16.22
C ASN A 325 3.35 17.72 17.10
N TYR A 326 3.09 16.43 16.81
CA TYR A 326 3.54 15.28 17.61
C TYR A 326 3.10 15.39 19.08
N ALA A 327 3.95 15.86 19.99
CA ALA A 327 3.58 16.08 21.38
C ALA A 327 3.59 17.58 21.79
N SER A 328 3.78 18.50 20.82
CA SER A 328 3.76 19.94 21.09
C SER A 328 2.33 20.49 20.96
N PRO A 329 1.76 21.10 22.00
CA PRO A 329 0.40 21.62 21.95
C PRO A 329 0.27 22.78 20.97
N ILE A 330 -0.94 22.92 20.40
CA ILE A 330 -1.29 24.01 19.52
C ILE A 330 -2.47 24.81 20.09
N TYR A 331 -2.49 26.10 19.84
CA TYR A 331 -3.64 26.94 20.12
C TYR A 331 -4.30 27.32 18.80
N ILE A 332 -5.60 27.09 18.68
CA ILE A 332 -6.38 27.35 17.47
C ILE A 332 -7.40 28.44 17.77
N GLU A 333 -7.31 29.54 17.06
CA GLU A 333 -8.29 30.60 17.15
C GLU A 333 -9.63 30.16 16.56
N PRO A 334 -10.78 30.60 17.10
CA PRO A 334 -12.08 30.25 16.54
C PRO A 334 -12.23 30.60 15.03
N THR A 335 -11.52 31.62 14.58
CA THR A 335 -11.53 32.07 13.17
C THR A 335 -10.69 31.22 12.24
N GLU A 336 -9.84 30.33 12.77
CA GLU A 336 -9.03 29.38 11.99
C GLU A 336 -9.74 28.06 11.79
N LEU A 337 -10.86 27.84 12.49
CA LEU A 337 -11.64 26.62 12.35
C LEU A 337 -12.39 26.61 11.03
N MET A 338 -12.13 25.58 10.23
CA MET A 338 -12.72 25.40 8.91
C MET A 338 -12.96 23.93 8.59
N VAL A 339 -13.68 23.68 7.52
CA VAL A 339 -13.94 22.32 7.01
C VAL A 339 -13.43 22.20 5.59
N TYR A 340 -12.87 21.03 5.29
CA TYR A 340 -12.35 20.70 3.96
C TYR A 340 -13.02 19.48 3.36
N GLY A 341 -14.06 18.98 3.98
CA GLY A 341 -14.71 17.76 3.55
C GLY A 341 -15.95 18.02 2.74
N LYS A 342 -16.44 16.98 2.09
CA LYS A 342 -17.55 17.03 1.15
C LYS A 342 -18.91 16.93 1.84
N GLY A 343 -19.00 16.34 3.03
CA GLY A 343 -20.25 16.13 3.77
C GLY A 343 -20.54 17.17 4.85
N LEU A 344 -19.63 18.10 5.12
CA LEU A 344 -19.76 19.17 6.10
C LEU A 344 -19.42 20.51 5.44
N SER A 345 -20.44 21.32 5.15
CA SER A 345 -20.28 22.53 4.35
C SER A 345 -19.71 23.73 5.12
N GLU A 346 -19.92 23.79 6.42
CA GLU A 346 -19.48 24.88 7.30
C GLU A 346 -19.10 24.34 8.68
N TYR A 347 -18.14 24.99 9.36
CA TYR A 347 -17.79 24.69 10.75
C TYR A 347 -18.83 25.28 11.71
N LYS A 348 -20.01 24.68 11.75
CA LYS A 348 -21.17 25.13 12.56
C LYS A 348 -21.97 23.94 13.09
N ILE A 349 -22.82 24.21 14.07
CA ILE A 349 -23.78 23.23 14.55
C ILE A 349 -24.60 22.68 13.37
N SER A 350 -24.58 21.38 13.19
CA SER A 350 -25.29 20.67 12.15
C SER A 350 -25.58 19.24 12.60
N ILE A 351 -26.42 18.52 11.83
CA ILE A 351 -26.68 17.10 12.12
C ILE A 351 -25.39 16.24 12.07
N ASN A 352 -24.42 16.65 11.24
CA ASN A 352 -23.15 15.96 11.08
C ASN A 352 -22.06 16.41 12.09
N MET A 353 -22.29 17.50 12.84
CA MET A 353 -21.44 18.01 13.93
C MET A 353 -22.32 18.76 14.94
N PRO A 354 -22.99 18.04 15.86
CA PRO A 354 -24.00 18.67 16.74
C PRO A 354 -23.41 19.54 17.87
N ASP A 355 -22.18 19.31 18.30
CA ASP A 355 -21.49 20.13 19.32
C ASP A 355 -20.08 20.51 18.84
N PRO A 356 -19.92 21.57 18.01
CA PRO A 356 -18.64 22.04 17.50
C PRO A 356 -17.68 22.44 18.64
N TRP A 357 -16.42 22.13 18.48
CA TRP A 357 -15.38 22.60 19.38
C TRP A 357 -15.10 24.11 19.16
N PRO A 358 -15.05 24.93 20.22
CA PRO A 358 -15.06 26.39 20.08
C PRO A 358 -13.70 27.04 19.78
N GLY A 359 -12.63 26.28 19.59
CA GLY A 359 -11.26 26.78 19.58
C GLY A 359 -10.60 26.71 20.95
N GLY A 360 -9.30 27.01 21.00
CA GLY A 360 -8.48 26.97 22.20
C GLY A 360 -7.25 26.06 22.10
N TRP A 361 -6.73 25.66 23.24
CA TRP A 361 -5.64 24.69 23.29
C TRP A 361 -6.09 23.29 22.87
N TRP A 362 -5.29 22.64 22.00
CA TRP A 362 -5.42 21.26 21.59
C TRP A 362 -4.11 20.53 21.83
N ARG A 363 -4.15 19.41 22.53
CA ARG A 363 -2.99 18.70 23.07
C ARG A 363 -3.01 17.23 22.69
N LEU A 364 -1.87 16.57 22.79
CA LEU A 364 -1.78 15.13 22.65
C LEU A 364 -2.65 14.40 23.71
N SER A 365 -2.75 14.93 24.92
CA SER A 365 -3.64 14.38 25.97
C SER A 365 -5.12 14.44 25.59
N ASP A 366 -5.55 15.44 24.81
CA ASP A 366 -6.91 15.49 24.29
C ASP A 366 -7.14 14.36 23.28
N ILE A 367 -6.20 14.18 22.35
CA ILE A 367 -6.26 13.07 21.37
C ILE A 367 -6.35 11.72 22.10
N VAL A 368 -5.46 11.45 23.03
CA VAL A 368 -5.44 10.22 23.86
C VAL A 368 -6.81 10.00 24.53
N LYS A 369 -7.42 11.06 25.07
CA LYS A 369 -8.76 10.96 25.68
C LYS A 369 -9.84 10.57 24.68
N TYR A 370 -9.82 11.17 23.45
CA TYR A 370 -10.77 10.82 22.41
C TYR A 370 -10.58 9.36 21.94
N GLU A 371 -9.32 8.90 21.85
CA GLU A 371 -8.99 7.52 21.48
C GLU A 371 -9.50 6.49 22.51
N ILE A 372 -9.38 6.77 23.80
CA ILE A 372 -9.88 5.90 24.89
C ILE A 372 -11.42 5.81 24.82
N VAL A 373 -12.10 6.95 24.73
CA VAL A 373 -13.57 6.99 24.71
C VAL A 373 -14.13 6.31 23.47
N SER A 374 -13.53 6.55 22.29
CA SER A 374 -13.96 5.92 21.04
C SER A 374 -13.73 4.39 21.06
N THR A 375 -12.60 3.93 21.61
CA THR A 375 -12.33 2.49 21.75
C THR A 375 -13.36 1.82 22.66
N ASN A 376 -13.66 2.42 23.80
CA ASN A 376 -14.68 1.89 24.71
C ASN A 376 -16.07 1.85 24.06
N SER A 377 -16.46 2.88 23.30
CA SER A 377 -17.73 2.91 22.56
C SER A 377 -17.81 1.80 21.50
N ILE A 378 -16.74 1.57 20.75
CA ILE A 378 -16.68 0.50 19.75
C ILE A 378 -16.83 -0.88 20.41
N LEU A 379 -16.09 -1.16 21.49
CA LEU A 379 -16.19 -2.44 22.20
C LEU A 379 -17.56 -2.65 22.85
N LYS A 380 -18.13 -1.60 23.42
CA LYS A 380 -19.51 -1.61 23.98
C LYS A 380 -20.55 -1.93 22.88
N THR A 381 -20.43 -1.27 21.72
CA THR A 381 -21.33 -1.50 20.58
C THR A 381 -21.23 -2.92 20.05
N ALA A 382 -20.01 -3.42 19.87
CA ALA A 382 -19.75 -4.77 19.41
C ALA A 382 -20.31 -5.82 20.39
N ALA A 383 -20.07 -5.63 21.68
CA ALA A 383 -20.56 -6.55 22.71
C ALA A 383 -22.08 -6.54 22.89
N ALA A 384 -22.71 -5.36 22.79
CA ALA A 384 -24.17 -5.22 22.89
C ALA A 384 -24.91 -5.91 21.74
N ASN A 385 -24.29 -5.98 20.56
CA ASN A 385 -24.86 -6.58 19.34
C ASN A 385 -24.15 -7.89 18.96
N ARG A 386 -23.62 -8.62 19.95
CA ARG A 386 -22.76 -9.80 19.71
C ARG A 386 -23.43 -10.85 18.83
N GLU A 387 -24.65 -11.23 19.18
CA GLU A 387 -25.38 -12.31 18.48
C GLU A 387 -25.73 -11.89 17.06
N GLU A 388 -26.23 -10.68 16.89
CA GLU A 388 -26.61 -10.12 15.60
C GLU A 388 -25.42 -9.98 14.66
N ILE A 389 -24.26 -9.54 15.16
CA ILE A 389 -23.03 -9.40 14.35
C ILE A 389 -22.50 -10.78 13.92
N LEU A 390 -22.46 -11.76 14.83
CA LEU A 390 -22.03 -13.11 14.50
C LEU A 390 -22.99 -13.80 13.52
N GLU A 391 -24.30 -13.63 13.73
CA GLU A 391 -25.32 -14.12 12.82
C GLU A 391 -25.20 -13.47 11.43
N TYR A 392 -25.04 -12.16 11.39
CA TYR A 392 -24.86 -11.40 10.14
C TYR A 392 -23.62 -11.88 9.38
N ARG A 393 -22.50 -12.14 10.08
CA ARG A 393 -21.26 -12.62 9.45
C ARG A 393 -21.48 -13.93 8.68
N ASN A 394 -22.16 -14.90 9.26
CA ASN A 394 -22.45 -16.16 8.58
C ASN A 394 -23.53 -16.01 7.50
N ASN A 395 -24.58 -15.21 7.73
CA ASN A 395 -25.59 -14.93 6.71
C ASN A 395 -24.96 -14.26 5.48
N LEU A 396 -24.00 -13.34 5.67
CA LEU A 396 -23.29 -12.68 4.59
C LEU A 396 -22.41 -13.68 3.83
N CYS A 397 -21.71 -14.59 4.52
CA CYS A 397 -20.97 -15.67 3.87
C CYS A 397 -21.88 -16.49 2.93
N LYS A 398 -23.05 -16.95 3.43
CA LYS A 398 -24.03 -17.69 2.63
C LYS A 398 -24.52 -16.88 1.41
N LYS A 399 -24.86 -15.61 1.64
CA LYS A 399 -25.38 -14.70 0.60
C LYS A 399 -24.36 -14.46 -0.51
N GLU A 400 -23.08 -14.27 -0.20
CA GLU A 400 -22.04 -14.04 -1.20
C GLU A 400 -21.77 -15.31 -2.04
N VAL A 401 -21.74 -16.48 -1.39
CA VAL A 401 -21.64 -17.76 -2.11
C VAL A 401 -22.84 -17.98 -3.03
N GLU A 402 -24.06 -17.72 -2.56
CA GLU A 402 -25.28 -17.82 -3.37
C GLU A 402 -25.27 -16.83 -4.54
N LYS A 403 -24.84 -15.58 -4.34
CA LYS A 403 -24.66 -14.60 -5.43
C LYS A 403 -23.72 -15.17 -6.52
N GLY A 404 -22.62 -15.83 -6.12
CA GLY A 404 -21.70 -16.46 -7.06
C GLY A 404 -22.31 -17.59 -7.88
N HIS A 405 -23.36 -18.25 -7.39
CA HIS A 405 -24.15 -19.23 -8.15
C HIS A 405 -25.26 -18.64 -9.00
N THR A 406 -25.73 -17.44 -8.68
CA THR A 406 -26.97 -16.88 -9.26
C THR A 406 -26.77 -15.60 -10.07
N LYS A 407 -25.65 -14.89 -9.90
CA LYS A 407 -25.38 -13.61 -10.54
C LYS A 407 -23.99 -13.62 -11.24
N PRO A 408 -23.89 -13.13 -12.47
CA PRO A 408 -22.60 -12.98 -13.12
C PRO A 408 -21.71 -11.93 -12.43
N PRO A 409 -20.39 -11.99 -12.65
CA PRO A 409 -19.70 -13.10 -13.29
C PRO A 409 -19.72 -14.35 -12.40
N TYR A 410 -19.63 -15.54 -13.03
CA TYR A 410 -19.57 -16.82 -12.32
C TYR A 410 -18.15 -17.26 -12.06
N TYR A 411 -17.23 -16.93 -12.96
CA TYR A 411 -15.81 -17.25 -12.87
C TYR A 411 -14.96 -16.13 -13.48
N TYR A 412 -13.72 -16.00 -13.01
CA TYR A 412 -12.62 -15.46 -13.78
C TYR A 412 -11.70 -16.61 -14.21
N ILE A 413 -11.22 -16.58 -15.44
CA ILE A 413 -10.26 -17.57 -15.96
C ILE A 413 -9.02 -16.83 -16.44
N ILE A 414 -7.86 -17.23 -15.92
CA ILE A 414 -6.55 -16.72 -16.32
C ILE A 414 -5.88 -17.84 -17.12
N THR A 415 -5.67 -17.62 -18.41
CA THR A 415 -5.03 -18.63 -19.24
C THR A 415 -3.55 -18.75 -18.92
N LYS A 416 -2.99 -19.95 -18.98
CA LYS A 416 -1.54 -20.19 -18.71
C LYS A 416 -0.62 -19.56 -19.75
N GLN A 417 -1.17 -19.26 -20.94
CA GLN A 417 -0.42 -18.55 -21.98
C GLN A 417 -0.58 -17.05 -21.76
N GLN A 418 0.44 -16.46 -21.17
CA GLN A 418 0.54 -15.04 -20.94
C GLN A 418 1.75 -14.47 -21.65
N HIS A 419 1.71 -13.17 -21.98
CA HIS A 419 2.86 -12.43 -22.48
C HIS A 419 3.97 -12.38 -21.41
N ASP A 420 3.60 -12.04 -20.18
CA ASP A 420 4.47 -12.08 -19.00
C ASP A 420 4.04 -13.23 -18.08
N LYS A 421 4.82 -14.31 -18.06
CA LYS A 421 4.54 -15.49 -17.22
C LYS A 421 4.84 -15.23 -15.74
N SER A 422 5.78 -14.34 -15.45
CA SER A 422 6.10 -13.99 -14.05
C SER A 422 4.95 -13.25 -13.40
N GLU A 423 4.29 -12.33 -14.11
CA GLU A 423 3.13 -11.62 -13.58
C GLU A 423 1.89 -12.52 -13.42
N PHE A 424 1.77 -13.57 -14.24
CA PHE A 424 0.74 -14.61 -14.03
C PHE A 424 0.96 -15.34 -12.70
N VAL A 425 2.19 -15.78 -12.43
CA VAL A 425 2.54 -16.48 -11.18
C VAL A 425 2.29 -15.58 -9.97
N GLU A 426 2.77 -14.34 -10.03
CA GLU A 426 2.60 -13.36 -8.96
C GLU A 426 1.11 -13.04 -8.70
N LEU A 427 0.28 -12.88 -9.74
CA LEU A 427 -1.15 -12.66 -9.58
C LEU A 427 -1.85 -13.83 -8.89
N VAL A 428 -1.55 -15.06 -9.31
CA VAL A 428 -2.15 -16.26 -8.71
C VAL A 428 -1.75 -16.40 -7.24
N ASN A 429 -0.47 -16.20 -6.93
CA ASN A 429 0.06 -16.26 -5.57
C ASN A 429 -0.54 -15.18 -4.68
N LEU A 430 -0.68 -13.96 -5.18
CA LEU A 430 -1.31 -12.85 -4.46
C LEU A 430 -2.78 -13.14 -4.13
N LEU A 431 -3.55 -13.69 -5.06
CA LEU A 431 -4.94 -14.09 -4.81
C LEU A 431 -5.04 -15.19 -3.72
N VAL A 432 -4.13 -16.16 -3.71
CA VAL A 432 -4.06 -17.18 -2.66
C VAL A 432 -3.70 -16.55 -1.31
N GLU A 433 -2.75 -15.61 -1.28
CA GLU A 433 -2.39 -14.85 -0.07
C GLU A 433 -3.56 -14.04 0.49
N HIS A 434 -4.42 -13.52 -0.38
CA HIS A 434 -5.68 -12.87 0.00
C HIS A 434 -6.78 -13.82 0.53
N GLY A 435 -6.51 -15.12 0.58
CA GLY A 435 -7.49 -16.13 1.05
C GLY A 435 -8.52 -16.50 -0.02
N VAL A 436 -8.30 -16.16 -1.28
CA VAL A 436 -9.16 -16.54 -2.41
C VAL A 436 -8.94 -18.00 -2.75
N ASN A 437 -10.03 -18.77 -2.97
CA ASN A 437 -9.94 -20.13 -3.49
C ASN A 437 -9.70 -20.08 -5.01
N VAL A 438 -8.51 -20.49 -5.40
CA VAL A 438 -8.03 -20.53 -6.79
C VAL A 438 -7.74 -21.98 -7.18
N TYR A 439 -8.00 -22.36 -8.44
CA TYR A 439 -7.86 -23.73 -8.91
C TYR A 439 -7.17 -23.80 -10.27
N PHE A 440 -6.45 -24.89 -10.55
CA PHE A 440 -6.09 -25.28 -11.92
C PHE A 440 -7.22 -26.10 -12.55
N LEU A 441 -7.44 -25.93 -13.85
CA LEU A 441 -8.19 -26.87 -14.66
C LEU A 441 -7.35 -28.15 -14.88
N LYS A 442 -7.94 -29.33 -14.64
CA LYS A 442 -7.28 -30.63 -14.87
C LYS A 442 -7.43 -31.15 -16.29
N ASN A 443 -8.44 -30.65 -17.00
CA ASN A 443 -8.77 -31.06 -18.35
C ASN A 443 -9.27 -29.85 -19.15
N ASN A 444 -9.32 -30.01 -20.48
CA ASN A 444 -9.88 -28.98 -21.34
C ASN A 444 -11.38 -28.79 -21.06
N VAL A 445 -11.79 -27.58 -20.81
CA VAL A 445 -13.19 -27.19 -20.58
C VAL A 445 -13.66 -26.25 -21.70
N LYS A 446 -14.79 -26.59 -22.33
CA LYS A 446 -15.41 -25.73 -23.33
C LYS A 446 -16.50 -24.89 -22.69
N ILE A 447 -16.37 -23.56 -22.79
CA ILE A 447 -17.39 -22.59 -22.39
C ILE A 447 -17.75 -21.79 -23.63
N ASN A 448 -18.98 -21.91 -24.09
CA ASN A 448 -19.43 -21.36 -25.38
C ASN A 448 -18.53 -21.80 -26.55
N ASN A 449 -17.96 -20.83 -27.28
CA ASN A 449 -17.08 -21.10 -28.43
C ASN A 449 -15.59 -21.10 -28.05
N ARG A 450 -15.25 -20.95 -26.75
CA ARG A 450 -13.87 -20.90 -26.26
C ARG A 450 -13.51 -22.19 -25.52
N ILE A 451 -12.32 -22.70 -25.77
CA ILE A 451 -11.76 -23.86 -25.07
C ILE A 451 -10.69 -23.33 -24.11
N PHE A 452 -10.85 -23.65 -22.83
CA PHE A 452 -9.85 -23.44 -21.80
C PHE A 452 -9.10 -24.76 -21.59
N SER A 453 -7.79 -24.65 -21.40
CA SER A 453 -6.91 -25.79 -21.42
C SER A 453 -6.59 -26.27 -20.00
N ASP A 454 -6.17 -27.54 -19.90
CA ASP A 454 -5.50 -28.06 -18.73
C ASP A 454 -4.37 -27.11 -18.29
N GLY A 455 -4.32 -26.81 -16.97
CA GLY A 455 -3.37 -25.87 -16.37
C GLY A 455 -3.78 -24.38 -16.46
N ASP A 456 -4.89 -24.01 -17.10
CA ASP A 456 -5.47 -22.67 -16.95
C ASP A 456 -6.00 -22.50 -15.53
N VAL A 457 -5.91 -21.28 -15.00
CA VAL A 457 -6.35 -20.96 -13.63
C VAL A 457 -7.78 -20.47 -13.63
N ILE A 458 -8.61 -20.99 -12.74
CA ILE A 458 -9.99 -20.61 -12.58
C ILE A 458 -10.28 -20.14 -11.16
N ILE A 459 -11.03 -19.06 -11.06
CA ILE A 459 -11.45 -18.41 -9.82
C ILE A 459 -12.98 -18.39 -9.77
N PRO A 460 -13.61 -19.32 -9.04
CA PRO A 460 -15.07 -19.32 -8.86
C PRO A 460 -15.51 -18.13 -8.00
N LEU A 461 -16.58 -17.45 -8.43
CA LEU A 461 -17.18 -16.37 -7.62
C LEU A 461 -18.10 -16.91 -6.51
N ALA A 462 -18.45 -18.20 -6.54
CA ALA A 462 -19.23 -18.87 -5.50
C ALA A 462 -18.36 -19.21 -4.29
N GLN A 463 -17.83 -18.16 -3.64
CA GLN A 463 -17.01 -18.25 -2.43
C GLN A 463 -17.21 -17.02 -1.53
N PRO A 464 -16.84 -17.10 -0.22
CA PRO A 464 -17.16 -16.04 0.75
C PRO A 464 -16.65 -14.64 0.36
N PHE A 465 -15.45 -14.53 -0.23
CA PHE A 465 -14.84 -13.27 -0.62
C PHE A 465 -15.18 -12.82 -2.04
N ARG A 466 -16.40 -13.15 -2.51
CA ARG A 466 -16.87 -12.77 -3.87
C ARG A 466 -16.71 -11.27 -4.14
N SER A 467 -17.10 -10.42 -3.20
CA SER A 467 -17.02 -8.98 -3.38
C SER A 467 -15.57 -8.52 -3.58
N PHE A 468 -14.64 -9.02 -2.77
CA PHE A 468 -13.20 -8.73 -2.94
C PHE A 468 -12.70 -9.19 -4.33
N ILE A 469 -13.04 -10.41 -4.75
CA ILE A 469 -12.60 -10.92 -6.05
C ILE A 469 -13.09 -10.01 -7.18
N LYS A 470 -14.35 -9.57 -7.11
CA LYS A 470 -14.87 -8.62 -8.09
C LYS A 470 -14.10 -7.31 -8.07
N GLU A 471 -13.93 -6.69 -6.92
CA GLU A 471 -13.24 -5.40 -6.79
C GLU A 471 -11.82 -5.43 -7.37
N VAL A 472 -11.09 -6.54 -7.21
CA VAL A 472 -9.69 -6.60 -7.67
C VAL A 472 -9.51 -7.21 -9.06
N MET A 473 -10.53 -7.90 -9.61
CA MET A 473 -10.42 -8.57 -10.91
C MET A 473 -11.14 -7.84 -12.04
N GLU A 474 -12.18 -7.06 -11.73
CA GLU A 474 -12.96 -6.34 -12.75
C GLU A 474 -12.27 -5.03 -13.18
N LYS A 475 -12.69 -4.51 -14.31
CA LYS A 475 -12.44 -3.13 -14.73
C LYS A 475 -13.23 -2.19 -13.82
N GLN A 476 -12.57 -1.28 -13.12
CA GLN A 476 -13.28 -0.29 -12.30
C GLN A 476 -13.96 0.76 -13.15
N ILE A 477 -15.18 1.12 -12.73
CA ILE A 477 -15.96 2.24 -13.24
C ILE A 477 -16.40 3.06 -12.04
N TYR A 478 -15.91 4.29 -11.92
CA TYR A 478 -16.24 5.16 -10.79
C TYR A 478 -17.74 5.41 -10.68
N PRO A 479 -18.38 5.13 -9.52
CA PRO A 479 -19.81 5.33 -9.34
C PRO A 479 -20.13 6.81 -9.18
N LEU A 480 -20.57 7.46 -10.26
CA LEU A 480 -20.84 8.89 -10.28
C LEU A 480 -21.93 9.28 -9.28
N ARG A 481 -21.63 10.27 -8.44
CA ARG A 481 -22.56 10.91 -7.50
C ARG A 481 -22.43 12.42 -7.63
N HIS A 482 -23.50 13.14 -7.37
CA HIS A 482 -23.56 14.59 -7.45
C HIS A 482 -23.92 15.19 -6.09
N TYR A 483 -23.39 16.37 -5.77
CA TYR A 483 -23.76 17.08 -4.54
C TYR A 483 -25.23 17.47 -4.50
N THR A 484 -25.80 17.79 -5.65
CA THR A 484 -27.24 18.08 -5.87
C THR A 484 -27.64 17.46 -7.20
N PRO A 485 -28.95 17.17 -7.43
CA PRO A 485 -29.41 16.69 -8.74
C PRO A 485 -28.90 17.60 -9.87
N ASP A 486 -28.24 16.99 -10.87
CA ASP A 486 -27.61 17.69 -11.99
C ASP A 486 -26.50 18.71 -11.63
N GLY A 487 -26.03 18.68 -10.38
CA GLY A 487 -24.96 19.56 -9.88
C GLY A 487 -23.56 19.02 -10.15
N GLU A 488 -22.59 19.54 -9.42
CA GLU A 488 -21.20 19.12 -9.49
C GLU A 488 -21.01 17.67 -9.05
N ILE A 489 -20.14 16.93 -9.77
CA ILE A 489 -19.79 15.56 -9.44
C ILE A 489 -18.89 15.54 -8.18
N ILE A 490 -19.16 14.62 -7.29
CA ILE A 490 -18.28 14.32 -6.17
C ILE A 490 -17.04 13.64 -6.73
N LYS A 491 -15.92 14.35 -6.69
CA LYS A 491 -14.62 13.86 -7.20
C LYS A 491 -14.08 12.75 -6.30
N PRO A 492 -13.37 11.75 -6.85
CA PRO A 492 -12.72 10.72 -6.07
C PRO A 492 -11.76 11.28 -5.02
N TYR A 493 -11.64 10.56 -3.91
CA TYR A 493 -10.70 10.90 -2.85
C TYR A 493 -9.25 10.59 -3.24
N ASP A 494 -8.98 9.41 -3.79
CA ASP A 494 -7.61 9.00 -4.17
C ASP A 494 -7.55 8.51 -5.63
N ILE A 495 -7.39 7.21 -5.85
CA ILE A 495 -7.33 6.59 -7.17
C ILE A 495 -8.65 5.90 -7.51
N THR A 496 -8.85 5.62 -8.79
CA THR A 496 -10.09 5.00 -9.29
C THR A 496 -9.86 3.71 -10.07
N SER A 497 -8.61 3.24 -10.14
CA SER A 497 -8.26 1.98 -10.79
C SER A 497 -7.26 1.16 -9.96
N TRP A 498 -7.59 -0.11 -9.70
CA TRP A 498 -6.78 -1.09 -8.97
C TRP A 498 -6.98 -2.53 -9.47
N SER A 499 -7.47 -2.72 -10.70
CA SER A 499 -7.67 -4.05 -11.29
C SER A 499 -6.34 -4.79 -11.42
N LEU A 500 -6.16 -5.85 -10.64
CA LEU A 500 -4.91 -6.61 -10.64
C LEU A 500 -4.53 -7.15 -12.02
N PRO A 501 -5.45 -7.77 -12.82
CA PRO A 501 -5.08 -8.23 -14.15
C PRO A 501 -4.62 -7.10 -15.07
N LEU A 502 -5.33 -5.96 -15.06
CA LEU A 502 -5.03 -4.84 -15.96
C LEU A 502 -3.71 -4.16 -15.61
N HIS A 503 -3.45 -3.95 -14.31
CA HIS A 503 -2.20 -3.33 -13.85
C HIS A 503 -0.97 -4.24 -14.03
N ARG A 504 -1.18 -5.58 -14.05
CA ARG A 504 -0.11 -6.55 -14.28
C ARG A 504 0.07 -6.95 -15.75
N GLY A 505 -0.85 -6.55 -16.63
CA GLY A 505 -0.84 -6.99 -18.03
C GLY A 505 -1.14 -8.48 -18.17
N VAL A 506 -1.94 -9.04 -17.26
CA VAL A 506 -2.36 -10.44 -17.28
C VAL A 506 -3.74 -10.56 -17.94
N ASN A 507 -3.83 -11.40 -18.96
CA ASN A 507 -5.10 -11.65 -19.65
C ASN A 507 -6.02 -12.52 -18.77
N SER A 508 -7.05 -11.91 -18.22
CA SER A 508 -8.11 -12.54 -17.44
C SER A 508 -9.44 -12.43 -18.17
N ILE A 509 -10.21 -13.50 -18.14
CA ILE A 509 -11.46 -13.63 -18.89
C ILE A 509 -12.61 -13.77 -17.90
N GLU A 510 -13.53 -12.84 -17.98
CA GLU A 510 -14.76 -12.86 -17.19
C GLU A 510 -15.79 -13.78 -17.83
N ILE A 511 -16.33 -14.72 -17.07
CA ILE A 511 -17.35 -15.69 -17.52
C ILE A 511 -18.71 -15.29 -16.96
N ASN A 512 -19.53 -14.73 -17.81
CA ASN A 512 -20.89 -14.26 -17.49
C ASN A 512 -21.98 -15.29 -17.77
N GLU A 513 -21.65 -16.39 -18.44
CA GLU A 513 -22.56 -17.47 -18.69
C GLU A 513 -22.59 -18.45 -17.53
N LYS A 514 -23.79 -18.90 -17.19
CA LYS A 514 -23.97 -19.88 -16.11
C LYS A 514 -23.54 -21.28 -16.59
N VAL A 515 -22.30 -21.63 -16.26
CA VAL A 515 -21.72 -22.95 -16.51
C VAL A 515 -21.39 -23.62 -15.19
N ILE A 516 -21.64 -24.92 -15.09
CA ILE A 516 -21.24 -25.72 -13.93
C ILE A 516 -19.98 -26.49 -14.32
N ILE A 517 -18.85 -26.17 -13.68
CA ILE A 517 -17.62 -26.93 -13.79
C ILE A 517 -17.54 -27.85 -12.57
N PRO A 518 -17.54 -29.18 -12.77
CA PRO A 518 -17.47 -30.13 -11.65
C PRO A 518 -16.18 -29.96 -10.85
N PHE A 519 -16.26 -30.09 -9.52
CA PHE A 519 -15.05 -30.04 -8.67
C PHE A 519 -14.02 -31.12 -9.00
N SER A 520 -14.43 -32.25 -9.62
CA SER A 520 -13.51 -33.27 -10.13
C SER A 520 -12.56 -32.75 -11.20
N GLU A 521 -12.97 -31.73 -11.93
CA GLU A 521 -12.18 -31.06 -12.99
C GLU A 521 -11.24 -29.98 -12.46
N LEU A 522 -11.27 -29.72 -11.13
CA LEU A 522 -10.54 -28.67 -10.48
C LEU A 522 -9.47 -29.24 -9.54
N GLU A 523 -8.31 -28.59 -9.49
CA GLU A 523 -7.25 -28.84 -8.52
C GLU A 523 -6.99 -27.57 -7.72
N LYS A 524 -7.26 -27.59 -6.40
CA LYS A 524 -7.10 -26.42 -5.56
C LYS A 524 -5.64 -26.04 -5.39
N ILE A 525 -5.31 -24.78 -5.63
CA ILE A 525 -3.99 -24.20 -5.35
C ILE A 525 -3.97 -23.83 -3.87
N SER A 526 -3.18 -24.56 -3.07
CA SER A 526 -3.10 -24.38 -1.62
C SER A 526 -1.77 -23.82 -1.13
N THR A 527 -0.78 -23.75 -2.01
CA THR A 527 0.56 -23.21 -1.78
C THR A 527 0.95 -22.30 -2.93
N PRO A 528 1.86 -21.36 -2.74
CA PRO A 528 2.39 -20.58 -3.84
C PRO A 528 2.88 -21.47 -4.98
N ILE A 529 2.53 -21.07 -6.20
CA ILE A 529 2.94 -21.77 -7.43
C ILE A 529 4.25 -21.18 -7.96
N ASP A 530 4.97 -22.00 -8.73
CA ASP A 530 6.02 -21.57 -9.64
C ASP A 530 5.88 -22.31 -10.99
N LEU A 531 6.57 -21.84 -12.01
CA LEU A 531 6.64 -22.47 -13.33
C LEU A 531 8.03 -23.02 -13.56
N LYS A 532 8.51 -23.84 -12.61
CA LYS A 532 9.84 -24.43 -12.63
C LYS A 532 9.83 -25.86 -13.17
N SER A 533 10.85 -26.16 -13.93
CA SER A 533 11.13 -27.50 -14.45
C SER A 533 12.59 -27.85 -14.20
N LYS A 534 12.94 -29.13 -14.24
CA LYS A 534 14.34 -29.54 -14.20
C LYS A 534 14.78 -29.92 -15.62
N PRO A 535 15.87 -29.35 -16.13
CA PRO A 535 16.42 -29.81 -17.38
C PRO A 535 16.90 -31.28 -17.24
N ASN A 536 16.80 -32.05 -18.30
CA ASN A 536 17.27 -33.41 -18.36
C ASN A 536 18.75 -33.54 -18.85
N PHE A 537 19.44 -32.42 -18.94
CA PHE A 537 20.82 -32.24 -19.33
C PHE A 537 21.46 -31.12 -18.49
N ASP A 538 22.78 -31.04 -18.49
CA ASP A 538 23.53 -29.96 -17.88
C ASP A 538 23.57 -28.75 -18.84
N PRO A 539 22.87 -27.64 -18.54
CA PRO A 539 22.81 -26.50 -19.45
C PRO A 539 24.11 -25.69 -19.43
N ASN A 540 24.55 -25.23 -20.61
CA ASN A 540 25.65 -24.31 -20.76
C ASN A 540 25.23 -22.84 -20.79
N ALA A 541 23.92 -22.57 -20.96
CA ALA A 541 23.38 -21.22 -20.83
C ALA A 541 21.89 -21.24 -20.43
N PHE A 542 21.45 -20.13 -19.84
CA PHE A 542 20.06 -19.81 -19.52
C PHE A 542 19.61 -18.63 -20.37
N LEU A 543 18.51 -18.81 -21.09
CA LEU A 543 17.92 -17.75 -21.89
C LEU A 543 16.59 -17.27 -21.27
N PHE A 544 16.56 -16.02 -20.84
CA PHE A 544 15.37 -15.36 -20.29
C PHE A 544 14.76 -14.44 -21.33
N THR A 545 13.50 -14.68 -21.69
CA THR A 545 12.79 -13.83 -22.65
C THR A 545 12.46 -12.47 -22.05
N VAL A 546 12.74 -11.40 -22.77
CA VAL A 546 12.53 -10.01 -22.30
C VAL A 546 11.06 -9.66 -22.04
N SER A 547 10.12 -10.49 -22.45
CA SER A 547 8.69 -10.31 -22.16
C SER A 547 8.33 -10.44 -20.70
N ASN A 548 9.10 -11.18 -19.88
CA ASN A 548 8.86 -11.32 -18.45
C ASN A 548 9.58 -10.23 -17.66
N ASN A 549 8.91 -9.61 -16.70
CA ASN A 549 9.52 -8.69 -15.74
C ASN A 549 10.66 -9.37 -14.95
N GLU A 550 10.46 -10.64 -14.55
CA GLU A 550 11.44 -11.41 -13.79
C GLU A 550 12.76 -11.67 -14.58
N SER A 551 12.75 -11.52 -15.91
CA SER A 551 13.96 -11.63 -16.72
C SER A 551 14.98 -10.51 -16.44
N PHE A 552 14.50 -9.32 -16.10
CA PHE A 552 15.36 -8.22 -15.64
C PHE A 552 15.94 -8.52 -14.26
N LYS A 553 15.11 -9.04 -13.34
CA LYS A 553 15.57 -9.53 -12.02
C LYS A 553 16.66 -10.58 -12.19
N ALA A 554 16.46 -11.55 -13.10
CA ALA A 554 17.45 -12.57 -13.41
C ALA A 554 18.76 -11.97 -13.91
N ALA A 555 18.69 -11.02 -14.84
CA ALA A 555 19.87 -10.37 -15.42
C ALA A 555 20.67 -9.59 -14.35
N PHE A 556 20.03 -8.71 -13.59
CA PHE A 556 20.70 -7.91 -12.55
C PHE A 556 21.27 -8.80 -11.43
N LEU A 557 20.50 -9.78 -10.98
CA LEU A 557 20.97 -10.72 -9.95
C LEU A 557 22.14 -11.58 -10.45
N ALA A 558 22.09 -12.06 -11.70
CA ALA A 558 23.19 -12.83 -12.31
C ALA A 558 24.49 -12.03 -12.34
N ILE A 559 24.44 -10.77 -12.80
CA ILE A 559 25.61 -9.88 -12.84
C ILE A 559 26.15 -9.65 -11.43
N SER A 560 25.27 -9.42 -10.43
CA SER A 560 25.70 -9.21 -9.04
C SER A 560 26.39 -10.44 -8.44
N GLN A 561 26.14 -11.65 -8.99
CA GLN A 561 26.77 -12.91 -8.63
C GLN A 561 28.01 -13.26 -9.49
N GLY A 562 28.40 -12.35 -10.39
CA GLY A 562 29.58 -12.52 -11.25
C GLY A 562 29.34 -13.39 -12.48
N LEU A 563 28.08 -13.70 -12.84
CA LEU A 563 27.74 -14.41 -14.07
C LEU A 563 27.86 -13.48 -15.28
N ASN A 564 28.24 -14.05 -16.43
CA ASN A 564 28.25 -13.30 -17.69
C ASN A 564 26.84 -13.23 -18.26
N VAL A 565 26.36 -12.02 -18.52
CA VAL A 565 25.03 -11.74 -19.09
C VAL A 565 25.19 -10.98 -20.38
N GLU A 566 24.57 -11.47 -21.43
CA GLU A 566 24.45 -10.79 -22.71
C GLU A 566 23.01 -10.45 -23.04
N ARG A 567 22.77 -9.32 -23.68
CA ARG A 567 21.49 -8.90 -24.18
C ARG A 567 21.45 -9.14 -25.69
N LEU A 568 20.47 -9.91 -26.15
CA LEU A 568 20.36 -10.25 -27.56
C LEU A 568 20.10 -8.99 -28.42
N THR A 569 20.86 -8.84 -29.49
CA THR A 569 20.75 -7.75 -30.46
C THR A 569 19.99 -8.12 -31.72
N LYS A 570 19.70 -9.42 -31.89
CA LYS A 570 18.93 -9.96 -33.00
C LYS A 570 17.85 -10.91 -32.50
N GLN A 571 16.70 -10.84 -33.16
CA GLN A 571 15.63 -11.82 -33.01
C GLN A 571 16.14 -13.19 -33.49
N THR A 572 15.78 -14.25 -32.78
CA THR A 572 16.11 -15.62 -33.13
C THR A 572 14.91 -16.56 -32.86
N GLU A 573 15.05 -17.83 -33.19
CA GLU A 573 13.98 -18.83 -33.01
C GLU A 573 14.54 -20.08 -32.33
N ILE A 574 13.78 -20.64 -31.38
CA ILE A 574 14.07 -21.91 -30.72
C ILE A 574 12.83 -22.80 -30.76
N ASN A 575 12.96 -23.99 -31.36
CA ASN A 575 11.85 -24.97 -31.44
C ASN A 575 10.52 -24.41 -31.97
N GLY A 576 10.58 -23.49 -32.93
CA GLY A 576 9.42 -22.82 -33.51
C GLY A 576 8.87 -21.66 -32.67
N ASN A 577 9.55 -21.29 -31.57
CA ASN A 577 9.21 -20.12 -30.76
C ASN A 577 10.16 -18.96 -31.04
N GLU A 578 9.60 -17.81 -31.30
CA GLU A 578 10.32 -16.56 -31.50
C GLU A 578 10.93 -16.04 -30.19
N ILE A 579 12.20 -15.72 -30.21
CA ILE A 579 12.92 -15.08 -29.10
C ILE A 579 13.18 -13.63 -29.48
N PRO A 580 12.54 -12.68 -28.79
CA PRO A 580 12.63 -11.27 -29.13
C PRO A 580 14.00 -10.68 -28.84
N VAL A 581 14.37 -9.64 -29.59
CA VAL A 581 15.50 -8.74 -29.28
C VAL A 581 15.37 -8.23 -27.87
N GLY A 582 16.49 -8.08 -27.16
CA GLY A 582 16.52 -7.59 -25.78
C GLY A 582 16.43 -8.71 -24.74
N SER A 583 16.21 -9.98 -25.13
CA SER A 583 16.25 -11.13 -24.23
C SER A 583 17.65 -11.32 -23.64
N PHE A 584 17.74 -11.94 -22.46
CA PHE A 584 19.00 -12.09 -21.73
C PHE A 584 19.52 -13.51 -21.81
N LEU A 585 20.79 -13.64 -22.23
CA LEU A 585 21.54 -14.89 -22.26
C LEU A 585 22.55 -14.89 -21.11
N ILE A 586 22.48 -15.87 -20.22
CA ILE A 586 23.38 -16.04 -19.07
C ILE A 586 24.19 -17.30 -19.29
N THR A 587 25.51 -17.16 -19.45
CA THR A 587 26.39 -18.32 -19.66
C THR A 587 26.71 -19.02 -18.35
N VAL A 588 26.69 -20.36 -18.39
CA VAL A 588 26.89 -21.23 -17.23
C VAL A 588 28.00 -22.20 -17.55
N ASP A 589 28.92 -22.37 -16.62
CA ASP A 589 30.03 -23.33 -16.68
C ASP A 589 30.19 -24.04 -15.32
N LYS A 590 31.15 -24.95 -15.23
CA LYS A 590 31.35 -25.72 -14.01
C LYS A 590 31.80 -24.88 -12.81
N ASP A 591 32.46 -23.75 -13.05
CA ASP A 591 33.01 -22.90 -11.99
C ASP A 591 31.92 -22.00 -11.39
N ASN A 592 30.91 -21.62 -12.19
CA ASN A 592 29.82 -20.74 -11.78
C ASN A 592 28.46 -21.44 -11.55
N TYR A 593 28.39 -22.77 -11.65
CA TYR A 593 27.18 -23.57 -11.53
C TYR A 593 26.43 -23.35 -10.19
N GLY A 594 27.17 -23.11 -9.11
CA GLY A 594 26.63 -22.79 -7.79
C GLY A 594 25.85 -21.46 -7.80
N SER A 595 26.41 -20.41 -8.42
CA SER A 595 25.78 -19.10 -8.59
C SER A 595 24.54 -19.20 -9.49
N ALA A 596 24.63 -20.00 -10.57
CA ALA A 596 23.51 -20.22 -11.48
C ALA A 596 22.33 -20.93 -10.80
N ASN A 597 22.57 -21.91 -9.93
CA ASN A 597 21.51 -22.56 -9.15
C ASN A 597 20.91 -21.62 -8.09
N ASN A 598 21.75 -20.80 -7.44
CA ASN A 598 21.26 -19.78 -6.51
C ASN A 598 20.39 -18.74 -7.23
N LEU A 599 20.76 -18.33 -8.43
CA LEU A 599 19.91 -17.47 -9.28
C LEU A 599 18.53 -18.09 -9.48
N LEU A 600 18.49 -19.34 -10.01
CA LEU A 600 17.23 -20.04 -10.30
C LEU A 600 16.35 -20.22 -9.05
N SER A 601 16.95 -20.40 -7.87
CA SER A 601 16.19 -20.57 -6.63
C SER A 601 15.35 -19.33 -6.24
N LYS A 602 15.72 -18.15 -6.74
CA LYS A 602 15.09 -16.84 -6.43
C LYS A 602 14.08 -16.37 -7.49
N LEU A 603 13.87 -17.16 -8.51
CA LEU A 603 12.95 -16.87 -9.61
C LEU A 603 11.74 -17.79 -9.53
N SER A 604 10.62 -17.37 -10.10
CA SER A 604 9.37 -18.15 -10.19
C SER A 604 9.15 -18.79 -11.56
N VAL A 605 9.87 -18.32 -12.57
CA VAL A 605 9.80 -18.83 -13.95
C VAL A 605 11.16 -19.31 -14.41
N ASP A 606 11.20 -20.50 -15.02
CA ASP A 606 12.44 -21.03 -15.61
C ASP A 606 12.85 -20.30 -16.87
N PRO A 607 14.19 -20.21 -17.12
CA PRO A 607 14.71 -19.86 -18.42
C PRO A 607 14.45 -20.99 -19.45
N ILE A 608 14.71 -20.70 -20.71
CA ILE A 608 14.98 -21.72 -21.70
C ILE A 608 16.40 -22.23 -21.46
N PHE A 609 16.54 -23.52 -21.10
CA PHE A 609 17.82 -24.15 -20.88
C PHE A 609 18.49 -24.51 -22.19
N LEU A 610 19.75 -24.16 -22.39
CA LEU A 610 20.50 -24.37 -23.64
C LEU A 610 21.75 -25.21 -23.43
N GLU A 611 21.95 -26.24 -24.29
CA GLU A 611 23.22 -26.97 -24.42
C GLU A 611 24.20 -26.23 -25.34
N ASP A 612 23.66 -25.62 -26.42
CA ASP A 612 24.41 -24.82 -27.39
C ASP A 612 23.75 -23.44 -27.55
N TYR A 613 24.54 -22.41 -27.52
CA TYR A 613 24.13 -21.03 -27.66
C TYR A 613 24.94 -20.24 -28.70
N SER A 614 25.66 -20.94 -29.56
CA SER A 614 26.58 -20.36 -30.58
C SER A 614 25.84 -19.48 -31.62
N ASP A 615 24.54 -19.75 -31.85
CA ASP A 615 23.74 -19.00 -32.81
C ASP A 615 23.17 -17.68 -32.24
N PHE A 616 23.33 -17.44 -30.93
CA PHE A 616 22.81 -16.24 -30.29
C PHE A 616 23.85 -15.11 -30.39
N ILE A 617 23.37 -13.94 -30.84
CA ILE A 617 24.21 -12.75 -30.98
C ILE A 617 23.72 -11.74 -29.96
N GLY A 618 24.54 -11.48 -28.96
CA GLY A 618 24.25 -10.56 -27.88
C GLY A 618 25.41 -9.59 -27.64
N GLU A 619 25.12 -8.58 -26.83
CA GLU A 619 26.12 -7.66 -26.28
C GLU A 619 26.15 -7.80 -24.78
N LYS A 620 27.35 -7.75 -24.20
CA LYS A 620 27.51 -7.81 -22.74
C LYS A 620 26.72 -6.72 -22.06
N VAL A 621 25.97 -7.13 -21.01
CA VAL A 621 25.25 -6.21 -20.13
C VAL A 621 26.18 -5.79 -19.01
N GLU A 622 26.33 -4.49 -18.82
CA GLU A 622 26.97 -3.90 -17.66
C GLU A 622 25.94 -3.16 -16.84
N ILE A 623 25.98 -3.30 -15.51
CA ILE A 623 25.07 -2.58 -14.64
C ILE A 623 25.49 -1.12 -14.62
N PRO A 624 24.60 -0.15 -15.00
CA PRO A 624 24.93 1.25 -14.92
C PRO A 624 25.06 1.71 -13.46
N ARG A 625 25.86 2.71 -13.22
CA ARG A 625 25.94 3.41 -11.93
C ARG A 625 24.78 4.40 -11.86
N ILE A 626 23.77 4.09 -11.05
CA ILE A 626 22.51 4.81 -10.99
C ILE A 626 22.50 5.77 -9.80
N ALA A 627 22.23 7.06 -10.05
CA ALA A 627 21.83 8.02 -9.04
C ALA A 627 20.29 8.11 -9.02
N LEU A 628 19.68 7.83 -7.89
CA LEU A 628 18.26 8.03 -7.66
C LEU A 628 18.05 9.31 -6.85
N VAL A 629 17.38 10.29 -7.43
CA VAL A 629 17.08 11.56 -6.78
C VAL A 629 15.91 11.36 -5.82
N GLU A 630 16.09 11.74 -4.56
CA GLU A 630 15.07 11.66 -3.51
C GLU A 630 15.11 12.95 -2.68
N SER A 631 14.00 13.66 -2.58
CA SER A 631 13.88 14.85 -1.74
C SER A 631 13.81 14.50 -0.25
N ASN A 632 13.83 15.51 0.63
CA ASN A 632 13.54 15.31 2.06
C ASN A 632 12.06 15.56 2.39
N PHE A 633 11.22 15.82 1.40
CA PHE A 633 9.85 16.27 1.56
C PHE A 633 8.83 15.13 1.51
N HIS A 634 9.09 14.06 2.26
CA HIS A 634 8.24 12.88 2.30
C HIS A 634 8.01 12.27 0.90
N ASP A 635 9.10 12.09 0.16
CA ASP A 635 9.13 11.66 -1.24
C ASP A 635 8.77 10.16 -1.39
N MET A 636 7.46 9.88 -1.40
CA MET A 636 6.96 8.51 -1.49
C MET A 636 7.24 7.88 -2.86
N ASP A 637 7.25 8.67 -3.94
CA ASP A 637 7.49 8.11 -5.28
C ASP A 637 8.93 7.65 -5.47
N ALA A 638 9.91 8.39 -4.92
CA ALA A 638 11.29 7.92 -4.83
C ALA A 638 11.41 6.70 -3.92
N GLY A 639 10.66 6.67 -2.83
CA GLY A 639 10.61 5.53 -1.92
C GLY A 639 10.08 4.25 -2.60
N TRP A 640 8.98 4.35 -3.34
CA TRP A 640 8.46 3.25 -4.16
C TRP A 640 9.45 2.82 -5.26
N THR A 641 10.18 3.76 -5.85
CA THR A 641 11.23 3.45 -6.83
C THR A 641 12.35 2.64 -6.18
N ARG A 642 12.77 2.99 -4.94
CA ARG A 642 13.72 2.19 -4.15
C ARG A 642 13.21 0.77 -3.92
N PHE A 643 11.93 0.62 -3.55
CA PHE A 643 11.31 -0.69 -3.36
C PHE A 643 11.38 -1.54 -4.64
N VAL A 644 11.00 -0.97 -5.79
CA VAL A 644 11.06 -1.68 -7.08
C VAL A 644 12.50 -2.04 -7.42
N PHE A 645 13.46 -1.14 -7.25
CA PHE A 645 14.87 -1.42 -7.53
C PHE A 645 15.43 -2.52 -6.63
N ASP A 646 15.16 -2.50 -5.34
CA ASP A 646 15.57 -3.55 -4.40
C ASP A 646 14.95 -4.91 -4.77
N THR A 647 13.65 -4.93 -5.14
CA THR A 647 12.93 -6.15 -5.55
C THR A 647 13.55 -6.81 -6.79
N TYR A 648 14.04 -5.99 -7.72
CA TYR A 648 14.66 -6.45 -8.97
C TYR A 648 16.20 -6.50 -8.93
N TYR A 649 16.81 -6.30 -7.75
CA TYR A 649 18.28 -6.29 -7.55
C TYR A 649 19.01 -5.24 -8.41
N ILE A 650 18.36 -4.11 -8.70
CA ILE A 650 18.94 -2.98 -9.42
C ILE A 650 19.72 -2.12 -8.42
N PRO A 651 21.06 -2.02 -8.53
CA PRO A 651 21.82 -1.20 -7.58
C PRO A 651 21.69 0.30 -7.90
N TYR A 652 21.58 1.11 -6.86
CA TYR A 652 21.46 2.57 -6.96
C TYR A 652 22.11 3.28 -5.77
N THR A 653 22.36 4.55 -5.93
CA THR A 653 22.75 5.46 -4.85
C THR A 653 21.73 6.58 -4.74
N VAL A 654 21.15 6.76 -3.54
CA VAL A 654 20.27 7.91 -3.30
C VAL A 654 21.10 9.19 -3.26
N ILE A 655 20.68 10.20 -3.99
CA ILE A 655 21.26 11.53 -4.01
C ILE A 655 20.20 12.58 -3.66
N LYS A 656 20.53 13.48 -2.73
CA LYS A 656 19.62 14.58 -2.37
C LYS A 656 19.81 15.79 -3.28
N PRO A 657 18.74 16.55 -3.60
CA PRO A 657 18.85 17.74 -4.44
C PRO A 657 19.97 18.70 -3.99
N GLY A 658 20.13 18.92 -2.68
CA GLY A 658 21.15 19.79 -2.13
C GLY A 658 22.61 19.34 -2.29
N ASP A 659 22.85 18.12 -2.80
CA ASP A 659 24.20 17.58 -3.02
C ASP A 659 24.68 17.76 -4.47
N PHE A 660 23.84 18.23 -5.38
CA PHE A 660 24.11 18.29 -6.82
C PHE A 660 25.32 19.17 -7.18
N GLU A 661 25.49 20.30 -6.51
CA GLU A 661 26.64 21.22 -6.73
C GLU A 661 27.97 20.50 -6.49
N LYS A 662 28.03 19.59 -5.50
CA LYS A 662 29.27 18.92 -5.11
C LYS A 662 29.45 17.55 -5.77
N THR A 663 28.44 17.06 -6.46
CA THR A 663 28.45 15.72 -7.07
C THR A 663 29.22 15.72 -8.38
N ALA A 664 30.21 14.84 -8.47
CA ALA A 664 30.95 14.61 -9.71
C ALA A 664 30.19 13.61 -10.60
N PHE A 665 29.07 14.04 -11.20
CA PHE A 665 28.17 13.15 -11.96
C PHE A 665 28.89 12.34 -13.03
N VAL A 666 29.64 12.97 -13.89
CA VAL A 666 30.37 12.32 -15.01
C VAL A 666 31.30 11.20 -14.55
N LYS A 667 31.91 11.35 -13.37
CA LYS A 667 32.82 10.34 -12.82
C LYS A 667 32.09 9.18 -12.14
N ASN A 668 30.95 9.47 -11.48
CA ASN A 668 30.36 8.56 -10.52
C ASN A 668 29.14 7.83 -11.07
N TYR A 669 28.46 8.40 -12.07
CA TYR A 669 27.17 7.89 -12.54
C TYR A 669 27.11 7.79 -14.07
N ASP A 670 26.26 6.89 -14.54
CA ASP A 670 25.90 6.69 -15.94
C ASP A 670 24.44 7.10 -16.18
N VAL A 671 23.60 6.94 -15.15
CA VAL A 671 22.17 7.23 -15.20
C VAL A 671 21.77 8.06 -13.96
N VAL A 672 20.94 9.08 -14.17
CA VAL A 672 20.28 9.85 -13.10
C VAL A 672 18.76 9.71 -13.26
N VAL A 673 18.10 9.23 -12.22
CA VAL A 673 16.65 8.97 -12.20
C VAL A 673 15.96 10.01 -11.33
N PHE A 674 14.96 10.69 -11.89
CA PHE A 674 14.10 11.67 -11.23
C PHE A 674 12.67 11.11 -11.13
N PRO A 675 12.29 10.52 -9.98
CA PRO A 675 10.91 10.21 -9.67
C PRO A 675 10.02 11.45 -9.69
N ASN A 676 8.70 11.24 -9.60
CA ASN A 676 7.73 12.34 -9.63
C ASN A 676 7.84 13.22 -8.39
N GLU A 677 8.39 14.43 -8.54
CA GLU A 677 8.51 15.45 -7.50
C GLU A 677 8.29 16.84 -8.09
N ASP A 678 7.85 17.81 -7.28
CA ASP A 678 7.64 19.19 -7.72
C ASP A 678 8.96 19.88 -8.06
N LYS A 679 9.01 20.58 -9.22
CA LYS A 679 10.19 21.33 -9.66
C LYS A 679 10.70 22.32 -8.62
N SER A 680 9.81 22.99 -7.86
CA SER A 680 10.20 23.94 -6.83
C SER A 680 10.90 23.26 -5.64
N ILE A 681 10.48 22.04 -5.28
CA ILE A 681 11.17 21.24 -4.26
C ILE A 681 12.54 20.81 -4.79
N LEU A 682 12.61 20.27 -6.00
CA LEU A 682 13.87 19.84 -6.59
C LEU A 682 14.87 21.01 -6.74
N MET A 683 14.45 22.13 -7.31
CA MET A 683 15.36 23.24 -7.62
C MET A 683 15.70 24.12 -6.42
N GLU A 684 14.73 24.36 -5.52
CA GLU A 684 14.83 25.39 -4.48
C GLU A 684 14.71 24.83 -3.05
N GLY A 685 14.34 23.54 -2.89
CA GLY A 685 14.05 22.97 -1.58
C GLY A 685 12.83 23.58 -0.90
N LYS A 686 11.83 24.03 -1.67
CA LYS A 686 10.63 24.71 -1.19
C LYS A 686 9.41 24.23 -1.95
N TYR A 687 8.31 24.07 -1.25
CA TYR A 687 7.02 23.82 -1.88
C TYR A 687 6.43 25.15 -2.37
N LYS A 688 5.99 25.19 -3.63
CA LYS A 688 5.30 26.33 -4.22
C LYS A 688 3.86 25.94 -4.53
N SER A 689 2.90 26.61 -3.89
CA SER A 689 1.49 26.53 -4.25
C SER A 689 1.08 27.83 -4.93
N GLU A 690 0.61 27.76 -6.17
CA GLU A 690 0.28 28.90 -7.03
C GLU A 690 1.47 29.87 -7.12
N ASP A 691 1.30 31.10 -6.65
CA ASP A 691 2.36 32.13 -6.66
C ASP A 691 3.04 32.35 -5.28
N THR A 692 2.73 31.51 -4.30
CA THR A 692 3.20 31.65 -2.92
C THR A 692 4.20 30.56 -2.59
N TYR A 693 5.39 30.93 -2.09
CA TYR A 693 6.34 29.99 -1.49
C TYR A 693 5.96 29.73 -0.05
N TYR A 694 5.72 28.46 0.29
CA TYR A 694 5.64 28.06 1.69
C TYR A 694 7.05 27.85 2.24
N ILE A 695 7.35 28.49 3.37
CA ILE A 695 8.50 28.12 4.18
C ILE A 695 8.17 26.70 4.69
N THR A 696 9.02 25.75 4.34
CA THR A 696 8.82 24.38 4.77
C THR A 696 8.95 24.26 6.28
N SER A 697 8.20 23.34 6.87
CA SER A 697 8.32 23.00 8.28
C SER A 697 9.57 22.14 8.60
N TYR A 698 10.53 22.05 7.68
CA TYR A 698 11.78 21.30 7.87
C TYR A 698 12.93 22.18 8.36
N PRO A 699 13.87 21.62 9.15
CA PRO A 699 15.12 22.31 9.47
C PRO A 699 15.93 22.66 8.21
N PRO A 700 16.71 23.76 8.21
CA PRO A 700 17.35 24.32 7.00
C PRO A 700 18.30 23.37 6.28
N GLU A 701 18.92 22.42 6.96
CA GLU A 701 19.79 21.40 6.35
C GLU A 701 19.06 20.50 5.38
N TYR A 702 17.73 20.33 5.51
CA TYR A 702 16.89 19.48 4.67
C TYR A 702 16.16 20.24 3.55
N THR A 703 16.27 21.56 3.51
CA THR A 703 15.55 22.44 2.56
C THR A 703 16.48 23.00 1.48
N LYS A 704 17.43 22.20 1.03
CA LYS A 704 18.35 22.55 -0.05
C LYS A 704 17.88 21.92 -1.36
N GLY A 705 17.78 22.76 -2.39
CA GLY A 705 17.49 22.31 -3.75
C GLY A 705 18.78 22.14 -4.58
N ILE A 706 18.59 21.71 -5.82
CA ILE A 706 19.64 21.53 -6.84
C ILE A 706 20.38 22.84 -7.08
N GLY A 707 19.67 23.97 -7.14
CA GLY A 707 20.23 25.27 -7.47
C GLY A 707 20.74 25.39 -8.90
N VAL A 708 21.22 26.56 -9.26
CA VAL A 708 21.72 26.83 -10.63
C VAL A 708 23.00 26.04 -10.92
N ASP A 709 23.94 26.02 -9.98
CA ASP A 709 25.22 25.35 -10.17
C ASP A 709 25.10 23.82 -10.18
N GLY A 710 24.28 23.27 -9.31
CA GLY A 710 23.96 21.86 -9.32
C GLY A 710 23.25 21.41 -10.60
N PHE A 711 22.31 22.22 -11.10
CA PHE A 711 21.65 21.95 -12.37
C PHE A 711 22.63 22.06 -13.55
N ASN A 712 23.56 22.99 -13.52
CA ASN A 712 24.62 23.07 -14.51
C ASN A 712 25.51 21.82 -14.51
N ASN A 713 25.87 21.27 -13.35
CA ASN A 713 26.61 20.00 -13.26
C ASN A 713 25.84 18.83 -13.89
N LEU A 714 24.52 18.82 -13.73
CA LEU A 714 23.66 17.83 -14.40
C LEU A 714 23.63 18.00 -15.91
N MET A 715 23.63 19.28 -16.40
CA MET A 715 23.65 19.54 -17.84
C MET A 715 25.00 19.19 -18.47
N ILE A 716 26.11 19.40 -17.77
CA ILE A 716 27.44 18.95 -18.19
C ILE A 716 27.48 17.41 -18.27
N PHE A 717 26.88 16.72 -17.29
CA PHE A 717 26.76 15.25 -17.31
C PHE A 717 25.99 14.78 -18.55
N LEU A 718 24.86 15.43 -18.86
CA LEU A 718 24.08 15.14 -20.05
C LEU A 718 24.93 15.33 -21.31
N ASP A 719 25.61 16.49 -21.46
CA ASP A 719 26.43 16.80 -22.64
C ASP A 719 27.56 15.78 -22.86
N GLN A 720 28.11 15.20 -21.79
CA GLN A 720 29.17 14.20 -21.83
C GLN A 720 28.69 12.74 -22.02
N GLY A 721 27.41 12.52 -22.30
CA GLY A 721 26.85 11.19 -22.58
C GLY A 721 26.02 10.57 -21.48
N GLY A 722 25.71 11.31 -20.41
CA GLY A 722 24.88 10.85 -19.33
C GLY A 722 23.44 10.60 -19.74
N ILE A 723 22.76 9.68 -19.06
CA ILE A 723 21.37 9.33 -19.27
C ILE A 723 20.53 9.89 -18.13
N ILE A 724 19.43 10.57 -18.46
CA ILE A 724 18.47 11.11 -17.50
C ILE A 724 17.12 10.43 -17.75
N ILE A 725 16.50 9.90 -16.70
CA ILE A 725 15.16 9.31 -16.75
C ILE A 725 14.28 10.09 -15.78
N SER A 726 13.14 10.60 -16.26
CA SER A 726 12.25 11.41 -15.42
C SER A 726 10.80 11.16 -15.76
N TRP A 727 9.93 11.25 -14.74
CA TRP A 727 8.49 11.14 -14.94
C TRP A 727 7.70 12.11 -14.06
N GLY A 728 6.45 12.30 -14.45
CA GLY A 728 5.54 13.18 -13.75
C GLY A 728 6.01 14.61 -13.76
N LYS A 729 5.83 15.32 -12.66
CA LYS A 729 6.18 16.74 -12.51
C LYS A 729 7.67 17.04 -12.66
N SER A 730 8.55 16.09 -12.33
CA SER A 730 9.99 16.24 -12.45
C SER A 730 10.43 16.47 -13.90
N THR A 731 9.63 16.05 -14.88
CA THR A 731 9.90 16.32 -16.30
C THR A 731 9.95 17.80 -16.63
N GLU A 732 9.32 18.68 -15.82
CA GLU A 732 9.35 20.14 -15.99
C GLU A 732 10.77 20.73 -15.85
N LEU A 733 11.71 20.01 -15.23
CA LEU A 733 13.13 20.41 -15.18
C LEU A 733 13.78 20.50 -16.57
N PHE A 734 13.28 19.70 -17.53
CA PHE A 734 13.85 19.53 -18.85
C PHE A 734 13.04 20.24 -19.93
N MET A 735 12.28 21.25 -19.57
CA MET A 735 11.42 22.04 -20.45
C MET A 735 11.76 23.52 -20.38
N GLY A 736 11.52 24.25 -21.49
CA GLY A 736 11.85 25.64 -21.64
C GLY A 736 13.34 25.88 -22.01
N GLN A 737 13.85 27.05 -21.72
CA GLN A 737 15.23 27.41 -22.03
C GLN A 737 16.18 26.79 -20.99
N LEU A 738 17.12 26.00 -21.46
CA LEU A 738 18.17 25.32 -20.71
C LEU A 738 19.53 25.90 -21.06
N VAL A 739 20.50 25.82 -20.14
CA VAL A 739 21.85 26.38 -20.33
C VAL A 739 22.86 25.33 -19.85
N ILE A 740 23.90 25.11 -20.66
CA ILE A 740 25.15 24.46 -20.29
C ILE A 740 26.21 25.52 -20.15
N LYS A 741 26.84 25.65 -18.99
CA LYS A 741 27.90 26.58 -18.73
C LYS A 741 29.22 25.87 -18.43
N HIS A 742 30.15 25.84 -19.39
CA HIS A 742 31.49 25.26 -19.21
C HIS A 742 32.47 26.24 -18.53
N SER A 743 32.29 27.57 -18.75
CA SER A 743 33.03 28.65 -18.08
C SER A 743 32.21 29.93 -18.09
N GLU A 744 32.76 31.06 -17.56
CA GLU A 744 32.09 32.36 -17.61
C GLU A 744 31.87 32.88 -19.03
N GLU A 745 32.75 32.51 -19.97
CA GLU A 745 32.71 32.93 -21.37
C GLU A 745 32.10 31.87 -22.30
N ASP A 746 32.07 30.61 -21.90
CA ASP A 746 31.59 29.49 -22.70
C ASP A 746 30.24 28.97 -22.15
N LYS A 747 29.15 29.38 -22.79
CA LYS A 747 27.76 29.02 -22.48
C LYS A 747 27.06 28.59 -23.75
N GLU A 748 26.31 27.50 -23.63
CA GLU A 748 25.37 27.06 -24.63
C GLU A 748 23.93 27.16 -24.11
N GLU A 749 23.08 27.90 -24.84
CA GLU A 749 21.65 28.00 -24.55
C GLU A 749 20.87 27.14 -25.57
N PHE A 750 19.96 26.32 -25.09
CA PHE A 750 19.16 25.43 -25.94
C PHE A 750 17.78 25.18 -25.36
N GLN A 751 16.89 24.69 -26.18
CA GLN A 751 15.56 24.19 -25.75
C GLN A 751 15.36 22.80 -26.34
N LEU A 752 15.05 21.85 -25.48
CA LEU A 752 14.71 20.49 -25.92
C LEU A 752 13.40 20.51 -26.73
N PRO A 753 13.27 19.65 -27.76
CA PRO A 753 12.11 19.66 -28.66
C PRO A 753 10.89 18.96 -28.03
N VAL A 754 10.51 19.37 -26.83
CA VAL A 754 9.38 18.86 -26.04
C VAL A 754 8.68 19.97 -25.28
N GLU A 755 7.35 19.88 -25.16
CA GLU A 755 6.51 20.82 -24.41
C GLU A 755 5.44 20.08 -23.65
N ASP A 756 5.03 20.61 -22.47
CA ASP A 756 3.89 20.14 -21.68
C ASP A 756 2.64 21.00 -21.90
N HIS A 757 1.55 20.37 -22.25
CA HIS A 757 0.25 20.99 -22.47
C HIS A 757 -0.76 20.76 -21.31
N SER A 758 -0.35 20.11 -20.22
CA SER A 758 -1.23 19.70 -19.14
C SER A 758 -2.02 20.86 -18.54
N LYS A 759 -1.36 22.00 -18.23
CA LYS A 759 -2.00 23.20 -17.66
C LYS A 759 -3.14 23.73 -18.54
N LYS A 760 -2.91 23.81 -19.85
CA LYS A 760 -3.93 24.25 -20.82
C LYS A 760 -5.10 23.28 -20.87
N LEU A 761 -4.83 21.99 -21.00
CA LEU A 761 -5.89 20.97 -21.15
C LEU A 761 -6.71 20.81 -19.87
N LYS A 762 -6.07 20.95 -18.68
CA LYS A 762 -6.77 21.00 -17.38
C LYS A 762 -7.71 22.21 -17.30
N SER A 763 -7.27 23.42 -17.71
CA SER A 763 -8.14 24.59 -17.75
C SER A 763 -9.33 24.44 -18.72
N GLU A 764 -9.19 23.57 -19.71
CA GLU A 764 -10.27 23.19 -20.64
C GLU A 764 -11.14 22.03 -20.12
N GLY A 765 -10.88 21.53 -18.90
CA GLY A 765 -11.66 20.55 -18.18
C GLY A 765 -11.19 19.10 -18.32
N LEU A 766 -9.96 18.84 -18.78
CA LEU A 766 -9.38 17.50 -18.68
C LEU A 766 -9.12 17.19 -17.20
N TYR A 767 -9.61 16.04 -16.74
CA TYR A 767 -9.37 15.52 -15.40
C TYR A 767 -9.16 14.01 -15.45
N ILE A 768 -8.10 13.52 -14.81
CA ILE A 768 -7.78 12.08 -14.69
C ILE A 768 -7.57 11.79 -13.20
N ALA A 769 -8.41 10.94 -12.65
CA ALA A 769 -8.54 10.71 -11.22
C ALA A 769 -7.72 9.52 -10.70
N GLY A 770 -6.47 9.34 -11.15
CA GLY A 770 -5.71 8.15 -10.80
C GLY A 770 -6.30 6.91 -11.47
N SER A 771 -6.12 6.84 -12.79
CA SER A 771 -6.76 5.88 -13.67
C SER A 771 -5.75 5.18 -14.56
N LEU A 772 -6.12 4.01 -15.08
CA LEU A 772 -5.34 3.28 -16.06
C LEU A 772 -5.72 3.77 -17.47
N ILE A 773 -4.74 4.35 -18.17
CA ILE A 773 -4.90 4.97 -19.48
C ILE A 773 -4.16 4.15 -20.53
N ASN A 774 -4.78 3.96 -21.69
CA ASN A 774 -4.18 3.23 -22.80
C ASN A 774 -3.11 4.05 -23.51
N VAL A 775 -2.00 3.40 -23.87
CA VAL A 775 -0.98 3.96 -24.75
C VAL A 775 -0.54 2.95 -25.81
N THR A 776 -0.24 3.44 -27.00
CA THR A 776 0.33 2.66 -28.10
C THR A 776 1.84 2.91 -28.13
N LEU A 777 2.64 1.85 -28.06
CA LEU A 777 4.10 1.89 -28.07
C LEU A 777 4.65 1.79 -29.50
N THR A 778 5.83 2.42 -29.73
CA THR A 778 6.59 2.24 -30.95
C THR A 778 7.47 0.97 -30.85
N SER A 779 7.49 0.13 -31.90
CA SER A 779 8.11 -1.21 -31.86
C SER A 779 9.62 -1.24 -32.00
N ASP A 780 10.25 -0.22 -32.59
CA ASP A 780 11.67 -0.26 -32.98
C ASP A 780 12.56 0.60 -32.07
N ASN A 781 12.36 0.44 -30.76
CA ASN A 781 13.13 1.22 -29.77
C ASN A 781 13.56 0.32 -28.60
N PRO A 782 14.83 0.40 -28.13
CA PRO A 782 15.30 -0.37 -26.98
C PRO A 782 14.47 -0.20 -25.71
N ILE A 783 13.82 0.95 -25.51
CA ILE A 783 12.95 1.24 -24.34
C ILE A 783 11.70 0.35 -24.36
N THR A 784 11.27 -0.11 -25.52
CA THR A 784 10.04 -0.92 -25.67
C THR A 784 10.29 -2.42 -25.83
N TYR A 785 11.51 -2.90 -25.66
CA TYR A 785 11.81 -4.34 -25.75
C TYR A 785 11.00 -5.15 -24.74
N GLY A 786 10.38 -6.22 -25.23
CA GLY A 786 9.54 -7.11 -24.41
C GLY A 786 8.16 -6.56 -24.06
N MET A 787 7.77 -5.44 -24.65
CA MET A 787 6.45 -4.84 -24.43
C MET A 787 5.44 -5.28 -25.49
N GLU A 788 4.18 -5.35 -25.11
CA GLU A 788 3.08 -5.41 -26.09
C GLU A 788 2.88 -4.03 -26.75
N LYS A 789 2.25 -4.00 -27.90
CA LYS A 789 2.03 -2.75 -28.65
C LYS A 789 1.12 -1.76 -27.93
N GLU A 790 0.15 -2.25 -27.20
CA GLU A 790 -0.80 -1.46 -26.42
C GLU A 790 -0.75 -1.90 -24.98
N ILE A 791 -0.60 -0.95 -24.04
CA ILE A 791 -0.53 -1.22 -22.62
C ILE A 791 -1.30 -0.17 -21.83
N GLY A 792 -1.75 -0.56 -20.62
CA GLY A 792 -2.24 0.37 -19.63
C GLY A 792 -1.10 1.04 -18.88
N VAL A 793 -1.14 2.37 -18.72
CA VAL A 793 -0.21 3.13 -17.87
C VAL A 793 -0.99 3.93 -16.84
N PHE A 794 -0.41 4.08 -15.66
CA PHE A 794 -1.09 4.80 -14.58
C PHE A 794 -0.88 6.31 -14.69
N SER A 795 -1.97 7.08 -14.68
CA SER A 795 -1.96 8.53 -14.80
C SER A 795 -2.81 9.21 -13.71
N LYS A 796 -2.20 10.13 -12.97
CA LYS A 796 -2.84 11.05 -12.01
C LYS A 796 -2.06 12.36 -12.03
N ASP A 797 -2.67 13.44 -12.49
CA ASP A 797 -2.04 14.77 -12.57
C ASP A 797 -0.70 14.82 -13.33
N MET A 798 -0.54 13.97 -14.33
CA MET A 798 0.68 13.84 -15.12
C MET A 798 0.79 14.92 -16.21
N PRO A 799 2.00 15.20 -16.71
CA PRO A 799 2.22 16.07 -17.89
C PRO A 799 1.58 15.45 -19.13
N ILE A 800 1.40 16.25 -20.19
CA ILE A 800 0.90 15.82 -21.49
C ILE A 800 1.80 16.38 -22.55
N LEU A 801 2.61 15.52 -23.16
CA LEU A 801 3.73 15.93 -23.98
C LEU A 801 3.35 16.12 -25.46
N SER A 802 4.06 17.02 -26.10
CA SER A 802 4.19 17.09 -27.56
C SER A 802 5.65 17.34 -27.94
N THR A 803 6.00 17.04 -29.17
CA THR A 803 7.35 17.26 -29.69
C THR A 803 7.36 18.24 -30.85
N SER A 804 8.48 18.96 -31.02
CA SER A 804 8.79 19.80 -32.18
C SER A 804 9.95 19.21 -33.02
N ILE A 805 10.23 19.77 -34.13
CA ILE A 805 11.39 19.39 -34.98
C ILE A 805 12.66 19.79 -34.25
N PRO A 806 13.59 18.86 -33.96
CA PRO A 806 14.83 19.15 -33.26
C PRO A 806 15.77 20.02 -34.13
N GLN A 807 16.63 20.77 -33.45
CA GLN A 807 17.63 21.64 -34.08
C GLN A 807 19.02 21.24 -33.56
N PHE A 808 20.07 21.64 -34.32
CA PHE A 808 21.47 21.39 -33.98
C PHE A 808 21.77 19.89 -33.71
N ASP A 809 22.40 19.60 -32.57
CA ASP A 809 22.82 18.26 -32.12
C ASP A 809 21.75 17.50 -31.35
N MET A 810 20.51 17.94 -31.47
CA MET A 810 19.36 17.30 -30.80
C MET A 810 18.63 16.31 -31.71
N ASP A 811 18.04 15.28 -31.14
CA ASP A 811 17.08 14.37 -31.78
C ASP A 811 15.97 13.99 -30.79
N ARG A 812 14.88 13.39 -31.27
CA ARG A 812 13.77 12.91 -30.46
C ARG A 812 13.07 11.73 -31.10
N ARG A 813 12.51 10.86 -30.26
CA ARG A 813 11.56 9.82 -30.66
C ARG A 813 10.38 9.82 -29.69
N VAL A 814 9.18 9.69 -30.22
CA VAL A 814 8.00 9.43 -29.39
C VAL A 814 7.96 7.94 -29.17
N ILE A 815 7.98 7.52 -27.91
CA ILE A 815 8.03 6.13 -27.47
C ILE A 815 6.63 5.59 -27.25
N ALA A 816 5.73 6.42 -26.67
CA ALA A 816 4.35 6.08 -26.39
C ALA A 816 3.42 7.23 -26.81
N ILE A 817 2.28 6.90 -27.38
CA ILE A 817 1.25 7.84 -27.84
C ILE A 817 -0.09 7.43 -27.25
N PHE A 818 -0.89 8.40 -26.77
CA PHE A 818 -2.28 8.16 -26.43
C PHE A 818 -3.09 7.86 -27.72
N PRO A 819 -3.86 6.75 -27.79
CA PRO A 819 -4.58 6.37 -28.99
C PRO A 819 -5.72 7.32 -29.33
N GLU A 820 -6.35 7.11 -30.48
CA GLU A 820 -7.50 7.92 -30.91
C GLU A 820 -8.80 7.56 -30.19
N GLU A 821 -8.96 6.31 -29.82
CA GLU A 821 -10.13 5.71 -29.17
C GLU A 821 -9.70 4.84 -28.00
N ASP A 822 -10.61 4.45 -27.14
CA ASP A 822 -10.38 3.56 -25.99
C ASP A 822 -9.24 4.03 -25.06
N ILE A 823 -9.21 5.34 -24.78
CA ILE A 823 -8.15 5.97 -23.98
C ILE A 823 -8.23 5.54 -22.51
N LEU A 824 -9.44 5.55 -21.92
CA LEU A 824 -9.64 5.13 -20.52
C LEU A 824 -9.84 3.61 -20.45
N ILE A 825 -8.87 2.89 -19.89
CA ILE A 825 -8.98 1.44 -19.64
C ILE A 825 -9.81 1.16 -18.39
N SER A 826 -9.48 1.80 -17.26
CA SER A 826 -10.14 1.56 -15.97
C SER A 826 -10.05 2.80 -15.09
N GLY A 827 -11.11 3.09 -14.34
CA GLY A 827 -11.20 4.22 -13.42
C GLY A 827 -12.13 5.34 -13.90
N TYR A 828 -11.69 6.60 -13.73
CA TYR A 828 -12.47 7.79 -14.07
C TYR A 828 -11.63 8.87 -14.76
N ALA A 829 -12.16 9.39 -15.84
CA ALA A 829 -11.59 10.54 -16.53
C ALA A 829 -12.69 11.44 -17.09
N GLU A 830 -12.44 12.76 -17.16
CA GLU A 830 -13.29 13.72 -17.86
C GLU A 830 -12.55 14.26 -19.06
N LYS A 831 -13.22 14.27 -20.21
CA LYS A 831 -12.68 14.77 -21.48
C LYS A 831 -11.34 14.14 -21.89
N GLU A 832 -11.17 12.85 -21.63
CA GLU A 832 -9.95 12.07 -21.95
C GLU A 832 -9.62 12.10 -23.46
N GLN A 833 -10.60 12.32 -24.34
CA GLN A 833 -10.40 12.52 -25.77
C GLN A 833 -9.44 13.67 -26.10
N LYS A 834 -9.14 14.58 -25.15
CA LYS A 834 -8.14 15.63 -25.32
C LYS A 834 -6.71 15.10 -25.30
N LEU A 835 -6.50 13.87 -24.83
CA LEU A 835 -5.21 13.18 -24.88
C LEU A 835 -4.87 12.64 -26.28
N LYS A 836 -5.88 12.45 -27.13
CA LYS A 836 -5.75 11.87 -28.47
C LYS A 836 -4.51 12.38 -29.21
N ASN A 837 -3.68 11.44 -29.68
CA ASN A 837 -2.47 11.70 -30.47
C ASN A 837 -1.40 12.56 -29.73
N LYS A 838 -1.49 12.74 -28.41
CA LYS A 838 -0.43 13.36 -27.61
C LYS A 838 0.62 12.33 -27.24
N ALA A 839 1.85 12.78 -27.03
CA ALA A 839 2.91 11.89 -26.58
C ALA A 839 2.77 11.60 -25.08
N ALA A 840 2.83 10.30 -24.73
CA ALA A 840 2.85 9.81 -23.37
C ALA A 840 4.28 9.51 -22.90
N SER A 841 5.22 9.26 -23.81
CA SER A 841 6.63 9.13 -23.49
C SER A 841 7.50 9.58 -24.66
N VAL A 842 8.60 10.26 -24.35
CA VAL A 842 9.54 10.81 -25.34
C VAL A 842 10.96 10.47 -24.92
N TRP A 843 11.74 9.96 -25.86
CA TRP A 843 13.20 9.87 -25.78
C TRP A 843 13.82 11.05 -26.52
N LEU A 844 14.72 11.76 -25.87
CA LEU A 844 15.42 12.92 -26.38
C LEU A 844 16.93 12.67 -26.41
N LYS A 845 17.61 13.25 -27.40
CA LYS A 845 19.06 13.29 -27.49
C LYS A 845 19.51 14.74 -27.47
N LYS A 846 20.58 15.04 -26.72
CA LYS A 846 21.32 16.29 -26.76
C LYS A 846 22.82 15.97 -26.73
N GLY A 847 23.52 16.28 -27.81
CA GLY A 847 24.92 15.87 -27.96
C GLY A 847 25.08 14.34 -27.86
N LYS A 848 25.85 13.89 -26.90
CA LYS A 848 26.01 12.46 -26.60
C LYS A 848 24.99 11.96 -25.58
N GLY A 849 24.37 12.86 -24.82
CA GLY A 849 23.46 12.51 -23.73
C GLY A 849 22.06 12.17 -24.18
N GLN A 850 21.32 11.52 -23.29
CA GLN A 850 19.98 11.02 -23.54
C GLN A 850 19.04 11.38 -22.38
N ILE A 851 17.80 11.72 -22.68
CA ILE A 851 16.74 11.96 -21.69
C ILE A 851 15.51 11.13 -22.08
N VAL A 852 14.98 10.37 -21.13
CA VAL A 852 13.70 9.67 -21.27
C VAL A 852 12.69 10.32 -20.35
N LEU A 853 11.60 10.83 -20.94
CA LEU A 853 10.50 11.48 -20.22
C LEU A 853 9.24 10.63 -20.30
N PHE A 854 8.63 10.31 -19.15
CA PHE A 854 7.34 9.65 -19.09
C PHE A 854 6.26 10.62 -18.55
N ALA A 855 5.18 10.76 -19.33
CA ALA A 855 3.97 11.47 -18.94
C ALA A 855 2.99 10.56 -18.16
N PHE A 856 3.50 9.60 -17.48
CA PHE A 856 2.81 8.67 -16.57
C PHE A 856 3.82 8.15 -15.54
N ASN A 857 3.34 7.51 -14.49
CA ASN A 857 4.24 6.87 -13.53
C ASN A 857 4.57 5.44 -13.99
N PRO A 858 5.82 5.12 -14.39
CA PRO A 858 6.17 3.81 -14.93
C PRO A 858 6.20 2.69 -13.89
N GLN A 859 6.18 3.02 -12.59
CA GLN A 859 6.22 2.04 -11.50
C GLN A 859 5.08 2.21 -10.48
N PHE A 860 4.19 3.16 -10.63
CA PHE A 860 3.20 3.65 -9.68
C PHE A 860 2.94 2.74 -8.46
N ARG A 861 3.39 3.15 -7.29
CA ARG A 861 3.23 2.42 -6.01
C ARG A 861 3.62 0.93 -6.08
N GLY A 862 4.59 0.56 -6.94
CA GLY A 862 4.95 -0.84 -7.17
C GLY A 862 3.81 -1.73 -7.67
N SER A 863 2.72 -1.17 -8.19
CA SER A 863 1.47 -1.87 -8.53
C SER A 863 1.18 -2.00 -10.02
N THR A 864 1.73 -1.12 -10.87
CA THR A 864 1.47 -1.13 -12.31
C THR A 864 2.61 -1.83 -13.05
N ASN A 865 2.72 -3.14 -12.81
CA ASN A 865 3.84 -3.99 -13.28
C ASN A 865 3.98 -4.05 -14.80
N VAL A 866 2.87 -3.89 -15.54
CA VAL A 866 2.87 -3.91 -17.01
C VAL A 866 3.80 -2.84 -17.61
N SER A 867 4.04 -1.72 -16.93
CA SER A 867 4.91 -0.63 -17.41
C SER A 867 6.35 -0.68 -16.87
N PHE A 868 6.70 -1.58 -15.95
CA PHE A 868 8.05 -1.64 -15.35
C PHE A 868 9.17 -1.80 -16.38
N LYS A 869 8.95 -2.61 -17.41
CA LYS A 869 9.95 -2.85 -18.47
C LYS A 869 10.36 -1.57 -19.18
N LEU A 870 9.50 -0.57 -19.29
CA LEU A 870 9.85 0.73 -19.87
C LEU A 870 10.94 1.43 -19.03
N LEU A 871 10.81 1.40 -17.71
CA LEU A 871 11.83 1.93 -16.79
C LEU A 871 13.11 1.09 -16.85
N PHE A 872 13.01 -0.23 -16.72
CA PHE A 872 14.19 -1.11 -16.72
C PHE A 872 14.97 -1.05 -18.04
N ASN A 873 14.30 -1.01 -19.17
CA ASN A 873 14.92 -0.84 -20.47
C ASN A 873 15.63 0.52 -20.59
N SER A 874 15.03 1.57 -20.02
CA SER A 874 15.64 2.92 -20.03
C SER A 874 16.94 2.97 -19.22
N LEU A 875 17.04 2.21 -18.12
CA LEU A 875 18.28 2.06 -17.34
C LEU A 875 19.40 1.39 -18.14
N LEU A 876 19.06 0.54 -19.11
CA LEU A 876 20.01 -0.26 -19.92
C LEU A 876 20.31 0.37 -21.28
N LEU A 877 19.94 1.63 -21.50
CA LEU A 877 20.35 2.36 -22.69
C LEU A 877 21.88 2.50 -22.73
N LYS A 878 22.44 2.42 -23.92
CA LYS A 878 23.87 2.64 -24.17
C LYS A 878 24.12 3.95 -24.85
N GLU A 879 25.33 4.45 -24.76
CA GLU A 879 25.76 5.58 -25.58
C GLU A 879 25.45 5.31 -27.06
N ILE A 880 24.93 6.29 -27.73
CA ILE A 880 24.70 6.24 -29.18
C ILE A 880 26.03 6.65 -29.83
N ASN A 881 26.75 5.66 -30.38
CA ASN A 881 27.96 5.88 -31.17
C ASN A 881 27.67 6.62 -32.49
#